data_de9d8bf27be258b3bec4f5b50c4ad75f
#
_entry.id   de9d8bf27be258b3bec4f5b50c4ad75f
#
_cell.length_a   1.000
_cell.length_b   1.000
_cell.length_c   1.000
_cell.angle_alpha   90.00
_cell.angle_beta   90.00
_cell.angle_gamma   90.00
#
_symmetry.space_group_name_H-M   'P 1'
#
loop_
_entity.id
_entity.type
_entity.pdbx_description
1 polymer ?
#
loop_
_entity_poly.entity_id
_entity_poly.type
_entity_poly.pdbx_seq_one_letter_code
_entity_poly.pdbx_strand_id
1 'polypeptide(L)'
;MNKKIGIVILSLISVAVTAQTLTPEMLWKLGRVSVLGLTKDGQTIVYKVSTPSVDENKSSSKYYTVPVSGGAATEVQNAEALVANRNVSPNGKYVLSSQETKVEKVLGKDFYPELEKSSAQVYNGLDYRHWDTWNDGTHNHVYFADANNPKATPVDIMAGEPFDSPQKPHGGEEDYIWSPNNTIIYVCKKKAGTAYAISTNTDLYEYNIETKSTRNLTESNLGYDTNPAFSTQGVLAYLQMQRDGYEADKNDIIIRVNDQVKVNLTAAWDGSVDSFLWAPDGKKIYFVAAIDGTKQLFEVNNPGLTKIAITVKQITNGDFDVADIVGFSGSKVIVTRTDMNHAAEVYTYDLKSKAWNQITHVNDATYASLNLPKYERRYVTTTDNKKMLVWVILPPNFDATKKYPTLLYCQGGPQSPLTQSYSFRWNFSLMASQGYIVVAPNRRGMHGHGVAWNEQISKDWGGQVMQDYLSAIDDVSKEAYVDKARLGAIGASYGGYSVFYLAGIHNNRFKTFISHCGVFNLESMYGTTEEVFFNNWDHGGPYWEKDNAVAQKTFSQFNPINFVNNWNTPILIIQGGKDYRVPIGQGQEAFQAAQLKGIKSRFLYFPDENHWVLKPQNAIVWQREFYKWLKETL
;
A
#
# COMPACT_ATOMS: atom_id res chain seq x y z
N MET A 1 77.16 -18.03 28.74
CA MET A 1 75.77 -17.51 29.02
C MET A 1 75.02 -17.42 27.69
N ASN A 2 74.25 -18.43 27.33
CA ASN A 2 73.48 -18.47 26.09
C ASN A 2 72.02 -17.98 26.41
N LYS A 3 71.64 -16.83 25.89
CA LYS A 3 70.25 -16.35 25.93
C LYS A 3 69.47 -16.99 24.76
N LYS A 4 68.49 -17.83 25.07
CA LYS A 4 67.51 -18.32 24.11
C LYS A 4 66.40 -17.28 23.99
N ILE A 5 66.22 -16.71 22.80
CA ILE A 5 65.09 -15.83 22.43
C ILE A 5 63.98 -16.75 21.99
N GLY A 6 62.89 -16.80 22.75
CA GLY A 6 61.67 -17.49 22.36
C GLY A 6 60.82 -16.57 21.46
N ILE A 7 60.59 -16.99 20.22
CA ILE A 7 59.66 -16.34 19.28
C ILE A 7 58.27 -16.88 19.59
N VAL A 8 57.37 -16.02 20.10
CA VAL A 8 55.93 -16.31 20.23
C VAL A 8 55.28 -15.99 18.87
N ILE A 9 54.88 -17.02 18.15
CA ILE A 9 54.06 -16.86 16.93
C ILE A 9 52.61 -16.71 17.40
N LEU A 10 52.07 -15.48 17.31
CA LEU A 10 50.62 -15.20 17.46
C LEU A 10 49.97 -15.66 16.13
N SER A 11 49.30 -16.81 16.12
CA SER A 11 48.41 -17.19 15.03
C SER A 11 47.12 -16.38 15.11
N LEU A 12 46.95 -15.40 14.24
CA LEU A 12 45.68 -14.74 13.96
C LEU A 12 44.75 -15.76 13.30
N ILE A 13 43.83 -16.33 14.06
CA ILE A 13 42.72 -17.09 13.53
C ILE A 13 41.76 -16.06 12.95
N SER A 14 41.81 -15.82 11.65
CA SER A 14 40.75 -15.10 10.92
C SER A 14 39.52 -16.00 10.89
N VAL A 15 38.56 -15.70 11.80
CA VAL A 15 37.20 -16.25 11.68
C VAL A 15 36.60 -15.61 10.44
N ALA A 16 36.55 -16.36 9.35
CA ALA A 16 35.77 -15.95 8.18
C ALA A 16 34.29 -15.97 8.62
N VAL A 17 33.77 -14.81 8.95
CA VAL A 17 32.32 -14.63 9.10
C VAL A 17 31.72 -14.83 7.73
N THR A 18 31.20 -16.03 7.45
CA THR A 18 30.38 -16.24 6.25
C THR A 18 29.11 -15.42 6.39
N ALA A 19 28.96 -14.42 5.54
CA ALA A 19 27.76 -13.60 5.54
C ALA A 19 26.52 -14.49 5.33
N GLN A 20 25.50 -14.27 6.15
CA GLN A 20 24.27 -15.08 6.19
C GLN A 20 23.31 -14.66 5.07
N THR A 21 22.38 -15.53 4.71
CA THR A 21 21.23 -15.18 3.87
C THR A 21 20.03 -14.78 4.75
N LEU A 22 19.19 -13.91 4.26
CA LEU A 22 17.98 -13.46 4.97
C LEU A 22 17.04 -14.66 5.23
N THR A 23 16.56 -14.78 6.47
CA THR A 23 15.56 -15.78 6.88
C THR A 23 14.24 -15.10 7.30
N PRO A 24 13.11 -15.84 7.35
CA PRO A 24 11.85 -15.32 7.87
C PRO A 24 11.98 -14.69 9.26
N GLU A 25 12.70 -15.34 10.16
CA GLU A 25 12.91 -14.88 11.53
C GLU A 25 13.74 -13.60 11.60
N MET A 26 14.74 -13.46 10.73
CA MET A 26 15.54 -12.23 10.63
C MET A 26 14.69 -11.08 10.06
N LEU A 27 13.91 -11.32 9.02
CA LEU A 27 13.00 -10.33 8.44
C LEU A 27 12.04 -9.79 9.49
N TRP A 28 11.49 -10.66 10.34
CA TRP A 28 10.53 -10.28 11.38
C TRP A 28 11.15 -9.65 12.63
N LYS A 29 12.48 -9.64 12.75
CA LYS A 29 13.21 -8.91 13.79
C LYS A 29 13.59 -7.48 13.39
N LEU A 30 13.46 -7.12 12.12
CA LEU A 30 13.81 -5.77 11.65
C LEU A 30 12.90 -4.71 12.27
N GLY A 31 13.52 -3.62 12.72
CA GLY A 31 12.84 -2.42 13.18
C GLY A 31 12.15 -1.71 12.01
N ARG A 32 10.93 -1.24 12.25
CA ARG A 32 10.11 -0.53 11.27
C ARG A 32 10.05 0.94 11.65
N VAL A 33 10.74 1.77 10.89
CA VAL A 33 10.83 3.21 11.11
C VAL A 33 9.59 3.91 10.56
N SER A 34 8.99 4.79 11.35
CA SER A 34 7.97 5.73 10.93
C SER A 34 8.17 7.09 11.60
N VAL A 35 8.01 8.18 10.85
CA VAL A 35 8.28 9.52 11.36
C VAL A 35 7.00 10.14 11.89
N LEU A 36 7.06 10.75 13.11
CA LEU A 36 5.95 11.51 13.67
C LEU A 36 5.96 12.95 13.15
N GLY A 37 7.14 13.51 12.89
CA GLY A 37 7.29 14.88 12.41
C GLY A 37 8.60 15.51 12.82
N LEU A 38 8.65 16.84 12.72
CA LEU A 38 9.75 17.67 13.18
C LEU A 38 9.36 18.39 14.47
N THR A 39 10.36 18.66 15.29
CA THR A 39 10.21 19.62 16.41
C THR A 39 9.80 20.99 15.89
N LYS A 40 9.21 21.83 16.75
CA LYS A 40 8.71 23.17 16.40
C LYS A 40 9.76 24.08 15.77
N ASP A 41 11.03 23.90 16.11
CA ASP A 41 12.16 24.63 15.52
C ASP A 41 12.64 24.06 14.17
N GLY A 42 12.08 22.92 13.75
CA GLY A 42 12.43 22.24 12.51
C GLY A 42 13.84 21.65 12.46
N GLN A 43 14.52 21.50 13.60
CA GLN A 43 15.91 21.04 13.66
C GLN A 43 16.07 19.59 14.07
N THR A 44 15.01 18.98 14.62
CA THR A 44 15.06 17.62 15.16
C THR A 44 13.91 16.79 14.58
N ILE A 45 14.23 15.59 14.14
CA ILE A 45 13.26 14.60 13.64
C ILE A 45 12.80 13.77 14.84
N VAL A 46 11.48 13.59 14.97
CA VAL A 46 10.85 12.72 15.95
C VAL A 46 10.31 11.51 15.23
N TYR A 47 10.72 10.31 15.62
CA TYR A 47 10.32 9.08 14.93
C TYR A 47 10.07 7.93 15.90
N LYS A 48 9.35 6.92 15.41
CA LYS A 48 9.02 5.67 16.07
C LYS A 48 9.73 4.51 15.39
N VAL A 49 10.22 3.58 16.18
CA VAL A 49 10.66 2.26 15.72
C VAL A 49 9.73 1.21 16.31
N SER A 50 8.98 0.54 15.43
CA SER A 50 8.14 -0.59 15.81
C SER A 50 8.88 -1.90 15.53
N THR A 51 9.07 -2.73 16.56
CA THR A 51 9.75 -4.02 16.44
C THR A 51 8.78 -5.15 16.78
N PRO A 52 8.51 -6.07 15.83
CA PRO A 52 7.70 -7.24 16.10
C PRO A 52 8.40 -8.22 17.05
N SER A 53 7.66 -8.77 17.98
CA SER A 53 8.07 -9.89 18.82
C SER A 53 7.27 -11.13 18.41
N VAL A 54 7.95 -12.13 17.85
CA VAL A 54 7.31 -13.41 17.48
C VAL A 54 6.84 -14.15 18.73
N ASP A 55 7.64 -14.12 19.80
CA ASP A 55 7.31 -14.82 21.06
C ASP A 55 6.05 -14.24 21.72
N GLU A 56 5.92 -12.91 21.73
CA GLU A 56 4.75 -12.23 22.29
C GLU A 56 3.58 -12.09 21.31
N ASN A 57 3.81 -12.44 20.03
CA ASN A 57 2.86 -12.28 18.93
C ASN A 57 2.28 -10.86 18.79
N LYS A 58 3.08 -9.86 19.10
CA LYS A 58 2.72 -8.43 19.03
C LYS A 58 3.94 -7.58 18.69
N SER A 59 3.73 -6.32 18.32
CA SER A 59 4.81 -5.35 18.12
C SER A 59 4.90 -4.41 19.33
N SER A 60 6.12 -4.03 19.67
CA SER A 60 6.40 -2.94 20.62
C SER A 60 6.97 -1.74 19.87
N SER A 61 6.72 -0.54 20.37
CA SER A 61 7.21 0.70 19.77
C SER A 61 8.05 1.48 20.76
N LYS A 62 9.16 2.04 20.28
CA LYS A 62 9.98 3.01 20.99
C LYS A 62 10.08 4.29 20.16
N TYR A 63 10.23 5.41 20.83
CA TYR A 63 10.28 6.73 20.22
C TYR A 63 11.64 7.35 20.39
N TYR A 64 12.08 8.06 19.37
CA TYR A 64 13.41 8.64 19.31
C TYR A 64 13.38 10.04 18.72
N THR A 65 14.39 10.81 19.07
CA THR A 65 14.75 12.06 18.40
C THR A 65 16.13 11.96 17.79
N VAL A 66 16.35 12.62 16.65
CA VAL A 66 17.65 12.73 15.99
C VAL A 66 17.75 14.08 15.28
N PRO A 67 18.91 14.81 15.36
CA PRO A 67 19.09 16.04 14.61
C PRO A 67 18.92 15.86 13.11
N VAL A 68 18.36 16.83 12.39
CA VAL A 68 18.27 16.83 10.89
C VAL A 68 19.66 16.76 10.23
N SER A 69 20.72 17.18 10.94
CA SER A 69 22.11 17.03 10.48
C SER A 69 22.65 15.61 10.60
N GLY A 70 21.94 14.72 11.26
CA GLY A 70 22.42 13.39 11.66
C GLY A 70 23.08 13.41 13.02
N GLY A 71 23.52 12.25 13.50
CA GLY A 71 24.15 12.03 14.79
C GLY A 71 23.47 10.94 15.61
N ALA A 72 23.75 10.88 16.91
CA ALA A 72 23.17 9.87 17.79
C ALA A 72 21.68 10.12 18.05
N ALA A 73 20.86 9.06 17.90
CA ALA A 73 19.46 9.09 18.28
C ALA A 73 19.31 9.03 19.82
N THR A 74 18.32 9.72 20.34
CA THR A 74 17.99 9.73 21.77
C THR A 74 16.58 9.17 21.96
N GLU A 75 16.42 8.16 22.81
CA GLU A 75 15.11 7.60 23.16
C GLU A 75 14.31 8.62 24.00
N VAL A 76 13.03 8.81 23.68
CA VAL A 76 12.14 9.77 24.34
C VAL A 76 10.81 9.11 24.70
N GLN A 77 10.14 9.64 25.79
CA GLN A 77 8.88 9.07 26.25
C GLN A 77 7.64 9.79 25.68
N ASN A 78 7.63 11.11 25.63
CA ASN A 78 6.48 11.90 25.19
C ASN A 78 6.72 12.48 23.78
N ALA A 79 6.92 11.63 22.81
CA ALA A 79 7.30 12.02 21.45
C ALA A 79 6.30 12.99 20.79
N GLU A 80 4.99 12.76 20.97
CA GLU A 80 3.93 13.59 20.39
C GLU A 80 3.98 15.04 20.90
N ALA A 81 4.39 15.29 22.13
CA ALA A 81 4.53 16.64 22.67
C ALA A 81 5.70 17.44 22.03
N LEU A 82 6.63 16.76 21.38
CA LEU A 82 7.80 17.37 20.74
C LEU A 82 7.52 17.90 19.34
N VAL A 83 6.53 17.32 18.66
CA VAL A 83 6.12 17.75 17.30
C VAL A 83 5.10 18.87 17.36
N ALA A 84 4.96 19.61 16.27
CA ALA A 84 3.89 20.59 16.15
C ALA A 84 2.54 19.86 16.04
N ASN A 85 1.63 20.16 16.95
CA ASN A 85 0.29 19.58 16.90
C ASN A 85 -0.56 20.31 15.87
N ARG A 86 -0.75 19.71 14.71
CA ARG A 86 -1.56 20.25 13.60
C ARG A 86 -3.06 20.31 13.91
N ASN A 87 -3.50 19.58 14.94
CA ASN A 87 -4.89 19.54 15.36
C ASN A 87 -5.28 20.74 16.23
N VAL A 88 -4.32 21.58 16.66
CA VAL A 88 -4.61 22.83 17.36
C VAL A 88 -4.96 23.92 16.34
N SER A 89 -6.09 24.61 16.60
CA SER A 89 -6.57 25.70 15.73
C SER A 89 -5.55 26.84 15.61
N PRO A 90 -5.53 27.61 14.51
CA PRO A 90 -4.61 28.75 14.33
C PRO A 90 -4.66 29.79 15.44
N ASN A 91 -5.83 30.00 16.05
CA ASN A 91 -5.99 30.92 17.19
C ASN A 91 -5.62 30.28 18.56
N GLY A 92 -5.21 29.00 18.59
CA GLY A 92 -4.81 28.28 19.79
C GLY A 92 -5.93 27.91 20.76
N LYS A 93 -7.21 28.16 20.41
CA LYS A 93 -8.35 27.95 21.30
C LYS A 93 -8.92 26.55 21.28
N TYR A 94 -8.82 25.84 20.16
CA TYR A 94 -9.48 24.57 19.95
C TYR A 94 -8.50 23.50 19.50
N VAL A 95 -8.85 22.23 19.73
CA VAL A 95 -8.13 21.05 19.24
C VAL A 95 -9.10 20.10 18.58
N LEU A 96 -8.73 19.55 17.41
CA LEU A 96 -9.46 18.51 16.69
C LEU A 96 -9.13 17.12 17.25
N SER A 97 -10.11 16.25 17.17
CA SER A 97 -9.96 14.80 17.39
C SER A 97 -10.97 14.03 16.57
N SER A 98 -10.81 12.73 16.43
CA SER A 98 -11.85 11.83 15.92
C SER A 98 -12.28 10.84 16.99
N GLN A 99 -13.55 10.43 16.99
CA GLN A 99 -14.11 9.46 17.93
C GLN A 99 -15.14 8.59 17.20
N GLU A 100 -15.18 7.31 17.56
CA GLU A 100 -16.27 6.43 17.15
C GLU A 100 -17.56 6.81 17.85
N THR A 101 -18.62 7.06 17.07
CA THR A 101 -19.91 7.54 17.54
C THR A 101 -21.02 6.60 17.07
N LYS A 102 -21.83 6.10 18.00
CA LYS A 102 -22.98 5.27 17.69
C LYS A 102 -24.09 6.16 17.10
N VAL A 103 -24.44 5.92 15.85
CA VAL A 103 -25.44 6.72 15.11
C VAL A 103 -26.65 5.86 14.72
N GLU A 104 -26.41 4.62 14.27
CA GLU A 104 -27.45 3.76 13.73
C GLU A 104 -27.76 2.56 14.63
N LYS A 105 -28.99 2.07 14.52
CA LYS A 105 -29.41 0.81 15.14
C LYS A 105 -29.03 -0.35 14.22
N VAL A 106 -28.18 -1.24 14.72
CA VAL A 106 -27.70 -2.41 13.98
C VAL A 106 -27.78 -3.69 14.84
N LEU A 107 -27.37 -3.60 16.11
CA LEU A 107 -27.33 -4.75 16.99
C LEU A 107 -28.74 -5.16 17.42
N GLY A 108 -28.98 -6.45 17.59
CA GLY A 108 -30.29 -6.96 18.05
C GLY A 108 -30.82 -6.27 19.29
N LYS A 109 -29.92 -5.96 20.26
CA LYS A 109 -30.28 -5.19 21.47
C LYS A 109 -30.68 -3.73 21.19
N ASP A 110 -30.30 -3.14 20.05
CA ASP A 110 -30.69 -1.78 19.68
C ASP A 110 -32.20 -1.72 19.30
N PHE A 111 -32.75 -2.86 18.83
CA PHE A 111 -34.17 -3.01 18.45
C PHE A 111 -34.98 -3.67 19.58
N TYR A 112 -34.35 -4.60 20.31
CA TYR A 112 -34.97 -5.40 21.37
C TYR A 112 -34.10 -5.33 22.64
N PRO A 113 -34.18 -4.21 23.41
CA PRO A 113 -33.32 -3.98 24.57
C PRO A 113 -33.41 -5.06 25.65
N GLU A 114 -34.54 -5.77 25.74
CA GLU A 114 -34.76 -6.88 26.66
C GLU A 114 -33.95 -8.17 26.27
N LEU A 115 -33.39 -8.20 25.07
CA LEU A 115 -32.60 -9.33 24.54
C LEU A 115 -31.10 -8.99 24.45
N GLU A 116 -30.53 -8.45 25.51
CA GLU A 116 -29.14 -7.95 25.57
C GLU A 116 -28.07 -8.97 25.11
N LYS A 117 -28.35 -10.26 25.27
CA LYS A 117 -27.42 -11.36 24.92
C LYS A 117 -27.51 -11.77 23.45
N SER A 118 -28.40 -11.18 22.67
CA SER A 118 -28.51 -11.49 21.25
C SER A 118 -27.27 -10.98 20.51
N SER A 119 -26.67 -11.83 19.67
CA SER A 119 -25.58 -11.47 18.74
C SER A 119 -26.11 -11.13 17.34
N ALA A 120 -27.45 -11.05 17.16
CA ALA A 120 -28.04 -10.72 15.86
C ALA A 120 -27.66 -9.30 15.43
N GLN A 121 -27.48 -9.13 14.12
CA GLN A 121 -27.26 -7.85 13.48
C GLN A 121 -28.29 -7.70 12.36
N VAL A 122 -28.85 -6.49 12.18
CA VAL A 122 -29.90 -6.20 11.22
C VAL A 122 -29.41 -5.12 10.27
N TYR A 123 -29.30 -5.43 8.99
CA TYR A 123 -28.82 -4.55 7.94
C TYR A 123 -29.89 -4.34 6.88
N ASN A 124 -30.05 -3.09 6.42
CA ASN A 124 -30.97 -2.69 5.36
C ASN A 124 -30.23 -2.08 4.15
N GLY A 125 -28.91 -1.98 4.21
CA GLY A 125 -28.03 -1.40 3.19
C GLY A 125 -26.82 -2.27 2.92
N LEU A 126 -25.98 -1.85 1.96
CA LEU A 126 -24.76 -2.58 1.55
C LEU A 126 -23.49 -2.14 2.32
N ASP A 127 -23.62 -1.21 3.25
CA ASP A 127 -22.59 -0.72 4.15
C ASP A 127 -22.39 -1.60 5.41
N TYR A 128 -22.85 -2.87 5.35
CA TYR A 128 -22.89 -3.78 6.49
C TYR A 128 -21.50 -4.31 6.94
N ARG A 129 -20.49 -4.23 6.10
CA ARG A 129 -19.11 -4.57 6.47
C ARG A 129 -18.11 -3.85 5.59
N HIS A 130 -16.89 -3.67 6.09
CA HIS A 130 -15.80 -3.01 5.40
C HIS A 130 -14.46 -3.62 5.84
N TRP A 131 -13.61 -3.97 4.89
CA TRP A 131 -12.27 -4.53 5.06
C TRP A 131 -12.27 -5.85 5.86
N ASP A 132 -12.31 -5.79 7.20
CA ASP A 132 -12.28 -6.92 8.12
C ASP A 132 -13.29 -6.79 9.28
N THR A 133 -14.16 -5.78 9.21
CA THR A 133 -15.07 -5.41 10.28
C THR A 133 -16.52 -5.36 9.79
N TRP A 134 -17.44 -5.91 10.59
CA TRP A 134 -18.88 -5.71 10.42
C TRP A 134 -19.30 -4.40 11.03
N ASN A 135 -20.12 -3.65 10.33
CA ASN A 135 -20.69 -2.41 10.84
C ASN A 135 -21.59 -2.72 12.05
N ASP A 136 -21.37 -2.05 13.15
CA ASP A 136 -22.19 -2.15 14.37
C ASP A 136 -23.05 -0.91 14.62
N GLY A 137 -23.09 0.02 13.65
CA GLY A 137 -23.78 1.30 13.70
C GLY A 137 -22.94 2.43 14.30
N THR A 138 -21.62 2.22 14.47
CA THR A 138 -20.70 3.30 14.84
C THR A 138 -19.98 3.86 13.62
N HIS A 139 -19.79 5.17 13.62
CA HIS A 139 -19.08 5.92 12.58
C HIS A 139 -18.00 6.79 13.20
N ASN A 140 -16.91 7.02 12.46
CA ASN A 140 -15.88 7.97 12.87
C ASN A 140 -16.42 9.39 12.65
N HIS A 141 -16.49 10.19 13.71
CA HIS A 141 -16.85 11.60 13.62
C HIS A 141 -15.70 12.50 14.03
N VAL A 142 -15.62 13.67 13.39
CA VAL A 142 -14.67 14.73 13.77
C VAL A 142 -15.26 15.57 14.90
N TYR A 143 -14.45 15.82 15.90
CA TYR A 143 -14.78 16.62 17.07
C TYR A 143 -13.81 17.79 17.24
N PHE A 144 -14.28 18.86 17.86
CA PHE A 144 -13.41 19.89 18.41
C PHE A 144 -13.71 20.16 19.88
N ALA A 145 -12.68 20.52 20.63
CA ALA A 145 -12.80 20.88 22.05
C ALA A 145 -11.94 22.10 22.38
N ASP A 146 -12.18 22.73 23.54
CA ASP A 146 -11.33 23.80 24.05
C ASP A 146 -9.92 23.23 24.37
N ALA A 147 -8.91 23.71 23.70
CA ALA A 147 -7.51 23.26 23.85
C ALA A 147 -6.94 23.58 25.24
N ASN A 148 -7.52 24.56 25.96
CA ASN A 148 -7.05 25.01 27.27
C ASN A 148 -7.84 24.37 28.42
N ASN A 149 -8.91 23.60 28.12
CA ASN A 149 -9.72 22.91 29.10
C ASN A 149 -9.88 21.42 28.75
N PRO A 150 -8.98 20.56 29.25
CA PRO A 150 -9.04 19.11 28.94
C PRO A 150 -10.31 18.40 29.44
N LYS A 151 -11.14 19.08 30.25
CA LYS A 151 -12.44 18.57 30.73
C LYS A 151 -13.64 19.09 29.90
N ALA A 152 -13.40 19.93 28.90
CA ALA A 152 -14.47 20.39 28.02
C ALA A 152 -15.08 19.22 27.25
N THR A 153 -16.39 19.19 27.16
CA THR A 153 -17.09 18.21 26.33
C THR A 153 -16.79 18.51 24.85
N PRO A 154 -16.23 17.58 24.09
CA PRO A 154 -16.01 17.76 22.66
C PRO A 154 -17.33 17.96 21.91
N VAL A 155 -17.29 18.81 20.90
CA VAL A 155 -18.44 19.10 20.01
C VAL A 155 -18.31 18.24 18.78
N ASP A 156 -19.30 17.40 18.54
CA ASP A 156 -19.43 16.59 17.31
C ASP A 156 -19.91 17.49 16.18
N ILE A 157 -19.11 17.62 15.11
CA ILE A 157 -19.47 18.43 13.94
C ILE A 157 -20.33 17.67 12.92
N MET A 158 -20.49 16.36 13.11
CA MET A 158 -21.24 15.45 12.25
C MET A 158 -22.42 14.79 12.98
N ALA A 159 -22.88 15.37 14.08
CA ALA A 159 -23.88 14.78 14.97
C ALA A 159 -25.11 14.26 14.22
N GLY A 160 -25.39 12.95 14.35
CA GLY A 160 -26.51 12.26 13.71
C GLY A 160 -26.27 11.86 12.25
N GLU A 161 -25.11 12.11 11.67
CA GLU A 161 -24.77 11.71 10.30
C GLU A 161 -24.19 10.29 10.29
N PRO A 162 -24.74 9.33 9.50
CA PRO A 162 -24.24 7.97 9.41
C PRO A 162 -23.10 7.88 8.37
N PHE A 163 -22.07 8.69 8.54
CA PHE A 163 -20.92 8.77 7.65
C PHE A 163 -19.63 8.86 8.43
N ASP A 164 -18.53 8.41 7.82
CA ASP A 164 -17.23 8.37 8.45
C ASP A 164 -16.34 9.56 8.03
N SER A 165 -15.73 10.24 8.99
CA SER A 165 -14.56 11.09 8.85
C SER A 165 -13.73 11.00 10.14
N PRO A 166 -12.52 10.45 10.11
CA PRO A 166 -11.77 9.87 8.98
C PRO A 166 -12.48 8.73 8.25
N GLN A 167 -12.17 8.62 6.96
CA GLN A 167 -12.77 7.61 6.10
C GLN A 167 -12.32 6.19 6.49
N LYS A 168 -13.25 5.25 6.58
CA LYS A 168 -12.91 3.83 6.69
C LYS A 168 -12.54 3.27 5.31
N PRO A 169 -11.61 2.26 5.21
CA PRO A 169 -10.93 1.60 6.34
C PRO A 169 -9.59 2.24 6.73
N HIS A 170 -9.05 3.17 5.96
CA HIS A 170 -7.65 3.59 6.06
C HIS A 170 -7.44 5.09 6.29
N GLY A 171 -8.49 5.89 6.38
CA GLY A 171 -8.41 7.31 6.70
C GLY A 171 -7.90 7.57 8.12
N GLY A 172 -7.24 8.69 8.31
CA GLY A 172 -6.65 9.11 9.57
C GLY A 172 -6.71 10.63 9.77
N GLU A 173 -5.79 11.17 10.51
CA GLU A 173 -5.74 12.61 10.79
C GLU A 173 -5.52 13.48 9.55
N GLU A 174 -5.10 12.91 8.42
CA GLU A 174 -5.01 13.60 7.12
C GLU A 174 -6.37 13.98 6.55
N ASP A 175 -7.44 13.36 7.02
CA ASP A 175 -8.80 13.61 6.53
C ASP A 175 -9.46 14.84 7.16
N TYR A 176 -8.86 15.48 8.18
CA TYR A 176 -9.40 16.70 8.77
C TYR A 176 -8.31 17.69 9.20
N ILE A 177 -8.55 18.96 8.95
CA ILE A 177 -7.60 20.03 9.25
C ILE A 177 -8.31 21.32 9.64
N TRP A 178 -7.61 22.20 10.37
CA TRP A 178 -8.01 23.59 10.53
C TRP A 178 -7.71 24.42 9.28
N SER A 179 -8.64 25.24 8.85
CA SER A 179 -8.35 26.32 7.92
C SER A 179 -7.67 27.51 8.64
N PRO A 180 -6.96 28.39 7.92
CA PRO A 180 -6.40 29.60 8.50
C PRO A 180 -7.44 30.51 9.19
N ASN A 181 -8.71 30.39 8.83
CA ASN A 181 -9.82 31.18 9.37
C ASN A 181 -10.54 30.49 10.54
N ASN A 182 -9.96 29.42 11.11
CA ASN A 182 -10.54 28.61 12.19
C ASN A 182 -11.86 27.92 11.82
N THR A 183 -12.08 27.61 10.54
CA THR A 183 -13.08 26.62 10.11
C THR A 183 -12.42 25.24 10.02
N ILE A 184 -13.22 24.18 9.99
CA ILE A 184 -12.71 22.81 9.92
C ILE A 184 -12.98 22.28 8.52
N ILE A 185 -11.93 21.80 7.83
CA ILE A 185 -12.07 21.07 6.56
C ILE A 185 -11.98 19.58 6.89
N TYR A 186 -12.90 18.79 6.37
CA TYR A 186 -12.88 17.33 6.55
C TYR A 186 -13.33 16.60 5.28
N VAL A 187 -12.77 15.40 5.08
CA VAL A 187 -13.10 14.49 3.98
C VAL A 187 -14.24 13.59 4.42
N CYS A 188 -15.26 13.45 3.59
CA CYS A 188 -16.38 12.57 3.91
C CYS A 188 -17.07 12.04 2.64
N LYS A 189 -17.46 10.76 2.67
CA LYS A 189 -18.31 10.11 1.67
C LYS A 189 -19.76 10.16 2.16
N LYS A 190 -20.49 11.24 1.86
CA LYS A 190 -21.91 11.40 2.25
C LYS A 190 -22.82 10.72 1.22
N LYS A 191 -22.73 9.41 1.12
CA LYS A 191 -23.57 8.53 0.28
C LYS A 191 -24.25 7.50 1.18
N ALA A 192 -25.45 7.08 0.84
CA ALA A 192 -26.21 6.10 1.60
C ALA A 192 -26.75 4.97 0.71
N GLY A 193 -27.06 3.83 1.33
CA GLY A 193 -27.66 2.68 0.66
C GLY A 193 -26.80 2.14 -0.49
N THR A 194 -27.45 1.87 -1.64
CA THR A 194 -26.75 1.36 -2.85
C THR A 194 -25.69 2.33 -3.37
N ALA A 195 -25.93 3.64 -3.29
CA ALA A 195 -24.96 4.65 -3.73
C ALA A 195 -23.66 4.60 -2.94
N TYR A 196 -23.70 4.26 -1.64
CA TYR A 196 -22.50 4.04 -0.83
C TYR A 196 -21.60 2.93 -1.41
N ALA A 197 -22.23 1.81 -1.79
CA ALA A 197 -21.48 0.63 -2.26
C ALA A 197 -20.89 0.78 -3.67
N ILE A 198 -21.50 1.60 -4.55
CA ILE A 198 -21.10 1.70 -5.96
C ILE A 198 -20.28 2.95 -6.30
N SER A 199 -20.20 3.93 -5.40
CA SER A 199 -19.48 5.19 -5.61
C SER A 199 -18.16 5.21 -4.86
N THR A 200 -17.15 5.87 -5.42
CA THR A 200 -15.89 6.22 -4.75
C THR A 200 -15.87 7.69 -4.30
N ASN A 201 -16.91 8.46 -4.62
CA ASN A 201 -16.95 9.91 -4.37
C ASN A 201 -16.79 10.24 -2.89
N THR A 202 -15.71 10.96 -2.55
CA THR A 202 -15.55 11.69 -1.29
C THR A 202 -15.45 13.17 -1.60
N ASP A 203 -16.00 14.00 -0.72
CA ASP A 203 -15.92 15.46 -0.85
C ASP A 203 -15.17 16.07 0.32
N LEU A 204 -14.64 17.28 0.08
CA LEU A 204 -14.16 18.16 1.13
C LEU A 204 -15.31 19.02 1.64
N TYR A 205 -15.60 18.92 2.93
CA TYR A 205 -16.58 19.73 3.62
C TYR A 205 -15.91 20.78 4.50
N GLU A 206 -16.46 21.97 4.55
CA GLU A 206 -16.05 23.02 5.48
C GLU A 206 -17.13 23.24 6.54
N TYR A 207 -16.76 23.05 7.80
CA TYR A 207 -17.60 23.35 8.95
C TYR A 207 -17.18 24.68 9.60
N ASN A 208 -18.13 25.59 9.75
CA ASN A 208 -17.92 26.86 10.46
C ASN A 208 -18.35 26.70 11.92
N ILE A 209 -17.42 26.85 12.87
CA ILE A 209 -17.66 26.65 14.31
C ILE A 209 -18.55 27.71 14.94
N GLU A 210 -18.66 28.91 14.34
CA GLU A 210 -19.47 30.01 14.87
C GLU A 210 -20.92 29.86 14.42
N THR A 211 -21.16 29.62 13.12
CA THR A 211 -22.48 29.48 12.54
C THR A 211 -23.05 28.06 12.63
N LYS A 212 -22.21 27.10 12.94
CA LYS A 212 -22.53 25.64 12.97
C LYS A 212 -23.07 25.13 11.63
N SER A 213 -22.61 25.71 10.54
CA SER A 213 -23.01 25.34 9.18
C SER A 213 -21.92 24.60 8.46
N THR A 214 -22.30 23.61 7.65
CA THR A 214 -21.42 22.85 6.76
C THR A 214 -21.70 23.22 5.31
N ARG A 215 -20.64 23.37 4.50
CA ARG A 215 -20.74 23.49 3.03
C ARG A 215 -19.82 22.48 2.34
N ASN A 216 -20.26 21.96 1.22
CA ASN A 216 -19.45 21.12 0.35
C ASN A 216 -18.55 22.01 -0.53
N LEU A 217 -17.23 21.75 -0.55
CA LEU A 217 -16.27 22.51 -1.32
C LEU A 217 -16.00 21.93 -2.71
N THR A 218 -16.33 20.66 -2.91
CA THR A 218 -15.93 19.88 -4.11
C THR A 218 -17.11 19.16 -4.77
N GLU A 219 -18.35 19.53 -4.46
CA GLU A 219 -19.59 18.91 -4.94
C GLU A 219 -19.66 18.62 -6.45
N SER A 220 -18.94 19.38 -7.26
CA SER A 220 -18.91 19.19 -8.72
C SER A 220 -18.00 18.06 -9.19
N ASN A 221 -17.14 17.52 -8.31
CA ASN A 221 -16.31 16.36 -8.62
C ASN A 221 -17.04 15.07 -8.27
N LEU A 222 -16.80 14.00 -9.03
CA LEU A 222 -17.49 12.72 -8.83
C LEU A 222 -16.57 11.59 -8.33
N GLY A 223 -15.25 11.81 -8.33
CA GLY A 223 -14.28 10.87 -7.80
C GLY A 223 -13.83 11.23 -6.39
N TYR A 224 -12.69 10.70 -5.97
CA TYR A 224 -12.10 11.03 -4.67
C TYR A 224 -11.59 12.47 -4.60
N ASP A 225 -11.89 13.17 -3.53
CA ASP A 225 -11.23 14.38 -3.06
C ASP A 225 -10.67 14.12 -1.66
N THR A 226 -9.35 14.17 -1.48
CA THR A 226 -8.66 13.71 -0.25
C THR A 226 -7.46 14.58 0.11
N ASN A 227 -6.87 14.34 1.28
CA ASN A 227 -5.59 14.94 1.71
C ASN A 227 -5.56 16.48 1.65
N PRO A 228 -6.53 17.20 2.27
CA PRO A 228 -6.52 18.65 2.28
C PRO A 228 -5.30 19.20 3.03
N ALA A 229 -4.64 20.21 2.48
CA ALA A 229 -3.51 20.88 3.12
C ALA A 229 -3.47 22.39 2.74
N PHE A 230 -3.22 23.25 3.71
CA PHE A 230 -3.06 24.68 3.46
C PHE A 230 -1.59 25.08 3.31
N SER A 231 -1.32 25.95 2.38
CA SER A 231 -0.05 26.68 2.33
C SER A 231 0.05 27.71 3.46
N THR A 232 1.25 28.23 3.71
CA THR A 232 1.46 29.33 4.66
C THR A 232 0.76 30.64 4.25
N GLN A 233 0.36 30.75 2.97
CA GLN A 233 -0.46 31.88 2.46
C GLN A 233 -1.98 31.59 2.49
N GLY A 234 -2.41 30.45 3.04
CA GLY A 234 -3.82 30.10 3.14
C GLY A 234 -4.46 29.53 1.86
N VAL A 235 -3.65 29.09 0.89
CA VAL A 235 -4.16 28.39 -0.30
C VAL A 235 -4.39 26.92 0.04
N LEU A 236 -5.61 26.44 -0.18
CA LEU A 236 -5.95 25.03 0.00
C LEU A 236 -5.45 24.22 -1.21
N ALA A 237 -4.72 23.14 -0.95
CA ALA A 237 -4.45 22.08 -1.93
C ALA A 237 -5.06 20.77 -1.45
N TYR A 238 -5.38 19.88 -2.39
CA TYR A 238 -5.89 18.54 -2.12
C TYR A 238 -5.63 17.62 -3.31
N LEU A 239 -5.75 16.31 -3.08
CA LEU A 239 -5.70 15.30 -4.13
C LEU A 239 -7.10 15.07 -4.71
N GLN A 240 -7.18 14.90 -6.03
CA GLN A 240 -8.44 14.69 -6.73
C GLN A 240 -8.33 13.61 -7.79
N MET A 241 -9.22 12.64 -7.76
CA MET A 241 -9.56 11.75 -8.87
C MET A 241 -10.89 12.21 -9.49
N GLN A 242 -11.09 11.98 -10.77
CA GLN A 242 -12.24 12.56 -11.48
C GLN A 242 -13.42 11.60 -11.64
N ARG A 243 -13.15 10.29 -11.75
CA ARG A 243 -14.16 9.30 -12.15
C ARG A 243 -14.73 8.56 -10.96
N ASP A 244 -16.06 8.61 -10.83
CA ASP A 244 -16.78 7.84 -9.82
C ASP A 244 -16.64 6.33 -10.06
N GLY A 245 -16.47 5.57 -8.99
CA GLY A 245 -16.32 4.10 -9.03
C GLY A 245 -14.93 3.60 -9.44
N TYR A 246 -14.01 4.48 -9.84
CA TYR A 246 -12.64 4.10 -10.23
C TYR A 246 -11.61 4.50 -9.18
N GLU A 247 -11.28 3.59 -8.28
CA GLU A 247 -10.34 3.85 -7.17
C GLU A 247 -8.87 4.01 -7.60
N ALA A 248 -8.52 3.58 -8.82
CA ALA A 248 -7.17 3.70 -9.38
C ALA A 248 -7.07 4.76 -10.47
N ASP A 249 -7.98 5.72 -10.47
CA ASP A 249 -7.96 6.86 -11.38
C ASP A 249 -6.69 7.71 -11.19
N LYS A 250 -6.39 8.53 -12.17
CA LYS A 250 -5.31 9.51 -12.05
C LYS A 250 -5.58 10.44 -10.88
N ASN A 251 -4.65 10.51 -9.95
CA ASN A 251 -4.72 11.38 -8.79
C ASN A 251 -3.95 12.66 -9.06
N ASP A 252 -4.65 13.78 -9.13
CA ASP A 252 -4.11 15.10 -9.45
C ASP A 252 -4.00 15.99 -8.21
N ILE A 253 -3.07 16.94 -8.21
CA ILE A 253 -2.99 18.01 -7.21
C ILE A 253 -3.84 19.20 -7.68
N ILE A 254 -4.87 19.51 -6.91
CA ILE A 254 -5.72 20.68 -7.12
C ILE A 254 -5.38 21.75 -6.08
N ILE A 255 -5.26 23.00 -6.50
CA ILE A 255 -5.27 24.15 -5.59
C ILE A 255 -6.57 24.93 -5.73
N ARG A 256 -7.12 25.33 -4.59
CA ARG A 256 -8.25 26.25 -4.49
C ARG A 256 -7.73 27.58 -3.99
N VAL A 257 -7.58 28.54 -4.93
CA VAL A 257 -7.06 29.88 -4.62
C VAL A 257 -8.13 30.72 -3.91
N ASN A 258 -9.38 30.54 -4.31
CA ASN A 258 -10.58 31.09 -3.69
C ASN A 258 -11.81 30.29 -4.12
N ASP A 259 -13.01 30.73 -3.75
CA ASP A 259 -14.25 30.01 -4.07
C ASP A 259 -14.55 29.89 -5.58
N GLN A 260 -14.00 30.77 -6.41
CA GLN A 260 -14.25 30.80 -7.85
C GLN A 260 -13.09 30.19 -8.67
N VAL A 261 -11.89 30.07 -8.09
CA VAL A 261 -10.69 29.69 -8.84
C VAL A 261 -10.08 28.43 -8.28
N LYS A 262 -10.20 27.37 -9.06
CA LYS A 262 -9.50 26.08 -8.86
C LYS A 262 -8.51 25.88 -9.99
N VAL A 263 -7.33 25.32 -9.70
CA VAL A 263 -6.29 25.03 -10.69
C VAL A 263 -5.78 23.60 -10.47
N ASN A 264 -5.82 22.78 -11.51
CA ASN A 264 -5.18 21.47 -11.51
C ASN A 264 -3.69 21.64 -11.90
N LEU A 265 -2.80 21.36 -10.95
CA LEU A 265 -1.35 21.55 -11.12
C LEU A 265 -0.68 20.41 -11.89
N THR A 266 -1.31 19.26 -12.00
CA THR A 266 -0.75 18.07 -12.63
C THR A 266 -1.53 17.59 -13.85
N ALA A 267 -2.51 18.36 -14.33
CA ALA A 267 -3.39 17.99 -15.44
C ALA A 267 -2.64 17.51 -16.69
N ALA A 268 -1.58 18.22 -17.08
CA ALA A 268 -0.79 17.91 -18.28
C ALA A 268 0.32 16.87 -18.06
N TRP A 269 0.50 16.38 -16.83
CA TRP A 269 1.52 15.41 -16.51
C TRP A 269 0.96 13.99 -16.59
N ASP A 270 1.68 13.07 -17.26
CA ASP A 270 1.27 11.70 -17.49
C ASP A 270 1.71 10.77 -16.32
N GLY A 271 1.23 11.07 -15.13
CA GLY A 271 1.49 10.32 -13.91
C GLY A 271 0.38 10.53 -12.88
N SER A 272 0.44 9.81 -11.78
CA SER A 272 -0.49 9.87 -10.65
C SER A 272 0.26 10.20 -9.37
N VAL A 273 -0.28 11.09 -8.54
CA VAL A 273 0.33 11.57 -7.30
C VAL A 273 -0.02 10.63 -6.15
N ASP A 274 0.98 10.20 -5.38
CA ASP A 274 0.75 9.37 -4.18
C ASP A 274 0.51 10.24 -2.93
N SER A 275 1.37 11.23 -2.69
CA SER A 275 1.30 12.15 -1.55
C SER A 275 1.96 13.49 -1.89
N PHE A 276 1.63 14.55 -1.17
CA PHE A 276 2.22 15.86 -1.40
C PHE A 276 2.44 16.67 -0.13
N LEU A 277 3.33 17.66 -0.22
CA LEU A 277 3.57 18.64 0.85
C LEU A 277 3.88 20.02 0.26
N TRP A 278 3.28 21.05 0.83
CA TRP A 278 3.62 22.43 0.51
C TRP A 278 5.07 22.77 0.89
N ALA A 279 5.78 23.46 0.00
CA ALA A 279 7.02 24.13 0.38
C ALA A 279 6.73 25.19 1.47
N PRO A 280 7.67 25.46 2.40
CA PRO A 280 7.46 26.43 3.48
C PRO A 280 7.15 27.85 2.99
N ASP A 281 7.58 28.22 1.78
CA ASP A 281 7.32 29.54 1.17
C ASP A 281 5.99 29.57 0.37
N GLY A 282 5.26 28.44 0.28
CA GLY A 282 4.00 28.32 -0.46
C GLY A 282 4.08 28.49 -1.97
N LYS A 283 5.29 28.59 -2.53
CA LYS A 283 5.49 28.81 -3.98
C LYS A 283 5.52 27.53 -4.78
N LYS A 284 5.71 26.40 -4.12
CA LYS A 284 5.77 25.08 -4.73
C LYS A 284 5.07 24.06 -3.88
N ILE A 285 4.70 22.95 -4.51
CA ILE A 285 4.34 21.70 -3.88
C ILE A 285 5.38 20.65 -4.26
N TYR A 286 5.86 19.90 -3.30
CA TYR A 286 6.65 18.70 -3.50
C TYR A 286 5.74 17.49 -3.35
N PHE A 287 5.94 16.47 -4.18
CA PHE A 287 5.09 15.29 -4.15
C PHE A 287 5.87 14.02 -4.51
N VAL A 288 5.36 12.89 -4.06
CA VAL A 288 5.85 11.57 -4.40
C VAL A 288 4.96 10.96 -5.48
N ALA A 289 5.57 10.29 -6.43
CA ALA A 289 4.85 9.56 -7.45
C ALA A 289 5.67 8.39 -8.00
N ALA A 290 4.97 7.35 -8.47
CA ALA A 290 5.59 6.24 -9.16
C ALA A 290 6.08 6.67 -10.55
N ILE A 291 7.30 6.23 -10.90
CA ILE A 291 7.89 6.42 -12.22
C ILE A 291 8.87 5.28 -12.52
N ASP A 292 8.65 4.59 -13.64
CA ASP A 292 9.54 3.56 -14.17
C ASP A 292 10.07 2.58 -13.10
N GLY A 293 9.13 1.98 -12.34
CA GLY A 293 9.42 0.97 -11.31
C GLY A 293 10.09 1.51 -10.04
N THR A 294 9.98 2.80 -9.77
CA THR A 294 10.43 3.45 -8.53
C THR A 294 9.40 4.49 -8.09
N LYS A 295 9.53 4.99 -6.86
CA LYS A 295 8.84 6.20 -6.38
C LYS A 295 9.85 7.31 -6.18
N GLN A 296 9.61 8.45 -6.80
CA GLN A 296 10.56 9.57 -6.77
C GLN A 296 9.90 10.85 -6.25
N LEU A 297 10.72 11.78 -5.81
CA LEU A 297 10.32 13.13 -5.43
C LEU A 297 10.19 14.01 -6.66
N PHE A 298 9.09 14.74 -6.75
CA PHE A 298 8.80 15.73 -7.77
C PHE A 298 8.51 17.10 -7.14
N GLU A 299 8.58 18.16 -7.95
CA GLU A 299 8.07 19.48 -7.59
C GLU A 299 7.14 20.02 -8.68
N VAL A 300 6.15 20.81 -8.27
CA VAL A 300 5.31 21.62 -9.15
C VAL A 300 5.17 23.02 -8.57
N ASN A 301 5.22 24.05 -9.43
CA ASN A 301 5.06 25.43 -9.01
C ASN A 301 3.59 25.80 -8.76
N ASN A 302 3.38 26.66 -7.77
CA ASN A 302 2.09 27.28 -7.51
C ASN A 302 1.97 28.56 -8.35
N PRO A 303 1.09 28.63 -9.36
CA PRO A 303 0.92 29.83 -10.18
C PRO A 303 0.13 30.94 -9.46
N GLY A 304 -0.58 30.63 -8.34
CA GLY A 304 -1.52 31.54 -7.72
C GLY A 304 -2.59 32.01 -8.71
N LEU A 305 -2.81 33.31 -8.78
CA LEU A 305 -3.70 33.97 -9.78
C LEU A 305 -2.94 34.44 -11.03
N THR A 306 -1.65 34.11 -11.18
CA THR A 306 -0.82 34.53 -12.29
C THR A 306 -0.90 33.54 -13.45
N LYS A 307 -0.47 33.99 -14.65
CA LYS A 307 -0.39 33.16 -15.88
C LYS A 307 0.96 32.46 -16.04
N ILE A 308 1.65 32.15 -14.93
CA ILE A 308 2.91 31.40 -14.97
C ILE A 308 2.61 29.97 -15.41
N ALA A 309 3.41 29.44 -16.32
CA ALA A 309 3.30 28.07 -16.79
C ALA A 309 3.48 27.08 -15.63
N ILE A 310 2.59 26.11 -15.54
CA ILE A 310 2.68 25.03 -14.57
C ILE A 310 3.64 23.97 -15.11
N THR A 311 4.65 23.61 -14.32
CA THR A 311 5.67 22.65 -14.75
C THR A 311 5.93 21.66 -13.62
N VAL A 312 5.70 20.40 -13.93
CA VAL A 312 6.10 19.27 -13.07
C VAL A 312 7.55 18.90 -13.38
N LYS A 313 8.36 18.77 -12.34
CA LYS A 313 9.78 18.42 -12.47
C LYS A 313 10.16 17.32 -11.50
N GLN A 314 10.78 16.26 -12.01
CA GLN A 314 11.40 15.22 -11.20
C GLN A 314 12.65 15.76 -10.49
N ILE A 315 12.75 15.52 -9.17
CA ILE A 315 13.83 16.03 -8.30
C ILE A 315 14.84 14.94 -8.00
N THR A 316 14.37 13.72 -7.71
CA THR A 316 15.24 12.58 -7.40
C THR A 316 15.16 11.53 -8.49
N ASN A 317 16.23 10.73 -8.62
CA ASN A 317 16.29 9.60 -9.53
C ASN A 317 17.24 8.53 -8.96
N GLY A 318 16.93 7.26 -9.15
CA GLY A 318 17.74 6.15 -8.69
C GLY A 318 16.89 4.90 -8.40
N ASP A 319 17.55 3.77 -8.17
CA ASP A 319 16.91 2.50 -7.83
C ASP A 319 16.57 2.44 -6.33
N PHE A 320 15.67 3.30 -5.92
CA PHE A 320 15.11 3.38 -4.58
C PHE A 320 13.71 4.03 -4.66
N ASP A 321 12.94 3.88 -3.60
CA ASP A 321 11.70 4.62 -3.41
C ASP A 321 11.88 5.72 -2.36
N VAL A 322 11.48 6.94 -2.70
CA VAL A 322 11.04 7.94 -1.73
C VAL A 322 9.64 7.50 -1.28
N ALA A 323 9.52 6.98 -0.06
CA ALA A 323 8.25 6.41 0.39
C ALA A 323 7.30 7.49 0.90
N ASP A 324 7.82 8.53 1.57
CA ASP A 324 7.02 9.65 2.09
C ASP A 324 7.86 10.93 2.24
N ILE A 325 7.18 12.08 2.24
CA ILE A 325 7.75 13.40 2.51
C ILE A 325 7.33 13.83 3.91
N VAL A 326 8.30 13.97 4.80
CA VAL A 326 8.06 14.31 6.21
C VAL A 326 7.98 15.82 6.44
N GLY A 327 8.88 16.60 5.79
CA GLY A 327 8.98 18.03 6.03
C GLY A 327 10.24 18.66 5.44
N PHE A 328 10.51 19.89 5.89
CA PHE A 328 11.65 20.69 5.42
C PHE A 328 12.45 21.25 6.61
N SER A 329 13.77 21.33 6.40
CA SER A 329 14.68 22.09 7.28
C SER A 329 15.67 22.86 6.39
N GLY A 330 15.48 24.17 6.25
CA GLY A 330 16.25 24.99 5.30
C GLY A 330 16.09 24.51 3.85
N SER A 331 17.21 24.15 3.18
CA SER A 331 17.20 23.57 1.82
C SER A 331 17.00 22.06 1.80
N LYS A 332 16.86 21.41 2.93
CA LYS A 332 16.73 19.93 3.02
C LYS A 332 15.26 19.53 3.04
N VAL A 333 14.91 18.56 2.21
CA VAL A 333 13.66 17.79 2.32
C VAL A 333 13.97 16.56 3.17
N ILE A 334 13.15 16.30 4.18
CA ILE A 334 13.23 15.10 5.01
C ILE A 334 12.24 14.09 4.43
N VAL A 335 12.71 12.89 4.15
CA VAL A 335 11.92 11.82 3.54
C VAL A 335 12.19 10.49 4.22
N THR A 336 11.29 9.54 4.06
CA THR A 336 11.61 8.13 4.24
C THR A 336 12.02 7.53 2.89
N ARG A 337 13.04 6.68 2.91
CA ARG A 337 13.57 6.03 1.70
C ARG A 337 13.79 4.55 1.95
N THR A 338 13.49 3.74 0.93
CA THR A 338 13.61 2.28 0.95
C THR A 338 14.10 1.77 -0.41
N ASP A 339 14.57 0.53 -0.45
CA ASP A 339 14.78 -0.23 -1.67
C ASP A 339 14.42 -1.71 -1.44
N MET A 340 14.48 -2.55 -2.48
CA MET A 340 14.10 -3.97 -2.38
C MET A 340 14.88 -4.76 -1.33
N ASN A 341 16.07 -4.29 -0.93
CA ASN A 341 16.95 -4.93 0.05
C ASN A 341 16.88 -4.31 1.45
N HIS A 342 16.41 -3.06 1.56
CA HIS A 342 16.48 -2.30 2.80
C HIS A 342 15.12 -1.72 3.16
N ALA A 343 14.66 -2.00 4.38
CA ALA A 343 13.48 -1.36 4.96
C ALA A 343 13.68 0.16 5.07
N ALA A 344 12.57 0.89 5.18
CA ALA A 344 12.60 2.34 5.20
C ALA A 344 13.43 2.90 6.37
N GLU A 345 14.29 3.86 6.03
CA GLU A 345 15.05 4.71 6.96
C GLU A 345 14.77 6.18 6.63
N VAL A 346 15.09 7.07 7.56
CA VAL A 346 14.94 8.52 7.35
C VAL A 346 16.19 9.07 6.67
N TYR A 347 15.96 9.87 5.62
CA TYR A 347 17.00 10.56 4.87
C TYR A 347 16.68 12.04 4.76
N THR A 348 17.71 12.84 4.55
CA THR A 348 17.58 14.20 4.03
C THR A 348 18.13 14.28 2.61
N TYR A 349 17.45 15.05 1.77
CA TYR A 349 17.91 15.42 0.44
C TYR A 349 18.05 16.93 0.35
N ASP A 350 19.24 17.42 0.07
CA ASP A 350 19.48 18.86 -0.09
C ASP A 350 19.14 19.32 -1.51
N LEU A 351 18.14 20.18 -1.63
CA LEU A 351 17.63 20.69 -2.92
C LEU A 351 18.65 21.51 -3.70
N LYS A 352 19.67 22.09 -3.04
CA LYS A 352 20.71 22.90 -3.66
C LYS A 352 21.89 22.04 -4.13
N SER A 353 22.47 21.27 -3.24
CA SER A 353 23.64 20.42 -3.53
C SER A 353 23.28 19.08 -4.16
N LYS A 354 22.00 18.66 -4.09
CA LYS A 354 21.49 17.35 -4.51
C LYS A 354 22.11 16.17 -3.75
N ALA A 355 22.62 16.43 -2.54
CA ALA A 355 23.24 15.43 -1.70
C ALA A 355 22.21 14.71 -0.82
N TRP A 356 22.36 13.40 -0.73
CA TRP A 356 21.64 12.56 0.22
C TRP A 356 22.45 12.39 1.50
N ASN A 357 21.75 12.37 2.65
CA ASN A 357 22.31 11.97 3.93
C ASN A 357 21.33 11.05 4.65
N GLN A 358 21.79 9.84 5.02
CA GLN A 358 21.02 8.92 5.85
C GLN A 358 21.05 9.41 7.31
N ILE A 359 19.90 9.46 7.96
CA ILE A 359 19.74 10.02 9.31
C ILE A 359 19.50 8.92 10.35
N THR A 360 18.72 7.90 10.00
CA THR A 360 18.48 6.74 10.87
C THR A 360 19.20 5.50 10.35
N HIS A 361 19.62 4.60 11.27
CA HIS A 361 20.46 3.45 10.99
C HIS A 361 19.95 2.21 11.76
N VAL A 362 18.63 2.04 11.82
CA VAL A 362 17.98 1.06 12.72
C VAL A 362 18.34 -0.38 12.36
N ASN A 363 18.46 -0.68 11.08
CA ASN A 363 18.69 -2.04 10.59
C ASN A 363 20.08 -2.26 9.97
N ASP A 364 20.95 -1.25 9.91
CA ASP A 364 22.25 -1.30 9.21
C ASP A 364 23.13 -2.46 9.67
N ALA A 365 23.20 -2.70 10.99
CA ALA A 365 24.00 -3.80 11.56
C ALA A 365 23.50 -5.17 11.10
N THR A 366 22.20 -5.35 10.92
CA THR A 366 21.61 -6.58 10.40
C THR A 366 21.99 -6.75 8.93
N TYR A 367 21.79 -5.72 8.10
CA TYR A 367 22.10 -5.79 6.67
C TYR A 367 23.59 -6.01 6.41
N ALA A 368 24.49 -5.40 7.21
CA ALA A 368 25.93 -5.61 7.11
C ALA A 368 26.36 -7.07 7.34
N SER A 369 25.54 -7.88 8.02
CA SER A 369 25.78 -9.31 8.25
C SER A 369 25.25 -10.22 7.13
N LEU A 370 24.50 -9.65 6.16
CA LEU A 370 23.82 -10.40 5.12
C LEU A 370 24.50 -10.31 3.76
N ASN A 371 24.47 -11.42 3.03
CA ASN A 371 24.61 -11.40 1.58
C ASN A 371 23.26 -11.04 0.97
N LEU A 372 23.16 -9.84 0.40
CA LEU A 372 21.93 -9.34 -0.19
C LEU A 372 21.81 -9.76 -1.66
N PRO A 373 20.57 -10.00 -2.15
CA PRO A 373 20.29 -10.25 -3.56
C PRO A 373 20.69 -9.08 -4.46
N LYS A 374 20.88 -9.37 -5.73
CA LYS A 374 20.99 -8.35 -6.78
C LYS A 374 19.65 -8.23 -7.49
N TYR A 375 19.29 -7.03 -7.91
CA TYR A 375 18.14 -6.79 -8.75
C TYR A 375 18.55 -6.05 -10.02
N GLU A 376 17.87 -6.38 -11.11
CA GLU A 376 18.18 -5.87 -12.44
C GLU A 376 16.91 -5.34 -13.09
N ARG A 377 17.01 -4.20 -13.80
CA ARG A 377 15.98 -3.71 -14.70
C ARG A 377 16.10 -4.44 -16.02
N ARG A 378 14.99 -5.03 -16.48
CA ARG A 378 14.89 -5.66 -17.78
C ARG A 378 13.66 -5.12 -18.50
N TYR A 379 13.81 -4.74 -19.75
CA TYR A 379 12.70 -4.32 -20.58
C TYR A 379 12.33 -5.44 -21.55
N VAL A 380 11.14 -5.99 -21.37
CA VAL A 380 10.61 -7.09 -22.18
C VAL A 380 9.60 -6.55 -23.19
N THR A 381 9.68 -7.04 -24.42
CA THR A 381 8.69 -6.71 -25.46
C THR A 381 7.46 -7.60 -25.26
N THR A 382 6.30 -6.96 -25.09
CA THR A 382 5.00 -7.64 -24.97
C THR A 382 4.48 -8.12 -26.32
N THR A 383 3.45 -8.96 -26.31
CA THR A 383 2.85 -9.53 -27.56
C THR A 383 2.27 -8.46 -28.49
N ASP A 384 1.95 -7.27 -28.00
CA ASP A 384 1.49 -6.11 -28.78
C ASP A 384 2.58 -5.05 -29.01
N ASN A 385 3.87 -5.46 -28.92
CA ASN A 385 5.06 -4.63 -29.20
C ASN A 385 5.24 -3.41 -28.28
N LYS A 386 4.80 -3.50 -27.02
CA LYS A 386 5.11 -2.50 -25.99
C LYS A 386 6.32 -2.92 -25.20
N LYS A 387 7.05 -1.95 -24.63
CA LYS A 387 8.14 -2.21 -23.68
C LYS A 387 7.59 -2.24 -22.26
N MET A 388 7.81 -3.33 -21.56
CA MET A 388 7.39 -3.55 -20.18
C MET A 388 8.63 -3.69 -19.29
N LEU A 389 8.73 -2.89 -18.22
CA LEU A 389 9.75 -3.07 -17.19
C LEU A 389 9.48 -4.35 -16.40
N VAL A 390 10.53 -5.14 -16.21
CA VAL A 390 10.55 -6.34 -15.37
C VAL A 390 11.70 -6.22 -14.39
N TRP A 391 11.40 -6.27 -13.10
CA TRP A 391 12.43 -6.47 -12.09
C TRP A 391 12.83 -7.95 -12.06
N VAL A 392 14.13 -8.24 -12.17
CA VAL A 392 14.69 -9.59 -12.02
C VAL A 392 15.56 -9.59 -10.78
N ILE A 393 15.16 -10.36 -9.78
CA ILE A 393 15.88 -10.44 -8.50
C ILE A 393 16.65 -11.76 -8.47
N LEU A 394 17.98 -11.67 -8.39
CA LEU A 394 18.90 -12.78 -8.43
C LEU A 394 19.32 -13.18 -7.01
N PRO A 395 19.48 -14.49 -6.71
CA PRO A 395 19.92 -14.96 -5.41
C PRO A 395 21.24 -14.33 -4.93
N PRO A 396 21.47 -14.22 -3.62
CA PRO A 396 22.80 -13.89 -3.09
C PRO A 396 23.87 -14.84 -3.65
N ASN A 397 25.05 -14.31 -3.93
CA ASN A 397 26.16 -15.08 -4.54
C ASN A 397 25.77 -15.76 -5.87
N PHE A 398 24.96 -15.08 -6.67
CA PHE A 398 24.51 -15.57 -7.96
C PHE A 398 25.69 -16.01 -8.84
N ASP A 399 25.56 -17.20 -9.42
CA ASP A 399 26.56 -17.82 -10.33
C ASP A 399 25.85 -18.20 -11.63
N ALA A 400 26.14 -17.50 -12.70
CA ALA A 400 25.50 -17.69 -14.00
C ALA A 400 25.75 -19.08 -14.63
N THR A 401 26.66 -19.87 -14.10
CA THR A 401 26.92 -21.25 -14.55
C THR A 401 25.99 -22.28 -13.93
N LYS A 402 25.24 -21.90 -12.89
CA LYS A 402 24.26 -22.74 -12.20
C LYS A 402 22.86 -22.50 -12.74
N LYS A 403 21.94 -23.45 -12.45
CA LYS A 403 20.53 -23.34 -12.79
C LYS A 403 19.70 -23.10 -11.54
N TYR A 404 18.81 -22.11 -11.60
CA TYR A 404 17.96 -21.69 -10.49
C TYR A 404 16.48 -21.90 -10.78
N PRO A 405 15.69 -22.38 -9.79
CA PRO A 405 14.24 -22.31 -9.87
C PRO A 405 13.79 -20.85 -9.93
N THR A 406 12.76 -20.58 -10.72
CA THR A 406 12.36 -19.19 -11.00
C THR A 406 10.87 -19.00 -10.76
N LEU A 407 10.53 -17.92 -10.08
CA LEU A 407 9.17 -17.55 -9.71
C LEU A 407 8.70 -16.33 -10.50
N LEU A 408 7.59 -16.47 -11.20
CA LEU A 408 6.83 -15.35 -11.71
C LEU A 408 6.01 -14.77 -10.55
N TYR A 409 6.25 -13.52 -10.23
CA TYR A 409 5.47 -12.79 -9.24
C TYR A 409 4.32 -12.03 -9.92
N CYS A 410 3.08 -12.39 -9.55
CA CYS A 410 1.88 -11.73 -9.99
C CYS A 410 1.46 -10.72 -8.91
N GLN A 411 1.57 -9.42 -9.24
CA GLN A 411 1.22 -8.33 -8.32
C GLN A 411 -0.29 -8.19 -8.16
N GLY A 412 -0.72 -7.91 -6.93
CA GLY A 412 -2.10 -7.53 -6.61
C GLY A 412 -2.48 -6.13 -7.09
N GLY A 413 -3.59 -5.65 -6.63
CA GLY A 413 -4.21 -4.39 -7.01
C GLY A 413 -5.57 -4.63 -7.64
N PRO A 414 -5.76 -4.55 -8.97
CA PRO A 414 -4.78 -4.74 -10.05
C PRO A 414 -3.88 -3.55 -10.38
N GLN A 415 -4.27 -2.34 -10.04
CA GLN A 415 -3.51 -1.13 -10.35
C GLN A 415 -2.57 -0.77 -9.17
N SER A 416 -1.45 -1.45 -9.07
CA SER A 416 -0.46 -1.24 -8.01
C SER A 416 0.95 -1.44 -8.54
N PRO A 417 1.83 -0.43 -8.54
CA PRO A 417 3.15 -0.50 -9.15
C PRO A 417 4.08 -1.46 -8.42
N LEU A 418 4.97 -2.12 -9.17
CA LEU A 418 6.11 -2.81 -8.62
C LEU A 418 7.31 -1.88 -8.63
N THR A 419 7.58 -1.30 -7.48
CA THR A 419 8.67 -0.34 -7.26
C THR A 419 9.79 -0.95 -6.42
N GLN A 420 10.66 -0.14 -5.88
CA GLN A 420 11.71 -0.53 -4.95
C GLN A 420 11.21 -0.70 -3.50
N SER A 421 9.91 -0.86 -3.29
CA SER A 421 9.31 -0.98 -1.96
C SER A 421 9.78 -2.24 -1.22
N TYR A 422 10.04 -2.09 0.09
CA TYR A 422 10.39 -3.20 0.97
C TYR A 422 9.15 -3.76 1.66
N SER A 423 8.77 -4.97 1.32
CA SER A 423 7.61 -5.63 1.93
C SER A 423 8.06 -6.61 3.03
N PHE A 424 7.41 -6.59 4.19
CA PHE A 424 7.61 -7.59 5.24
C PHE A 424 6.82 -8.89 5.01
N ARG A 425 5.93 -8.91 4.02
CA ARG A 425 5.14 -10.09 3.62
C ARG A 425 5.70 -10.71 2.33
N TRP A 426 5.50 -10.04 1.21
CA TRP A 426 5.98 -10.44 -0.11
C TRP A 426 7.38 -9.86 -0.36
N ASN A 427 8.37 -10.35 0.41
CA ASN A 427 9.72 -9.82 0.37
C ASN A 427 10.57 -10.51 -0.70
N PHE A 428 10.96 -9.79 -1.73
CA PHE A 428 11.74 -10.33 -2.85
C PHE A 428 13.15 -10.73 -2.41
N SER A 429 13.78 -9.97 -1.51
CA SER A 429 15.09 -10.33 -0.95
C SER A 429 15.03 -11.65 -0.18
N LEU A 430 13.96 -11.90 0.57
CA LEU A 430 13.78 -13.17 1.25
C LEU A 430 13.59 -14.32 0.25
N MET A 431 12.76 -14.13 -0.79
CA MET A 431 12.55 -15.15 -1.84
C MET A 431 13.84 -15.50 -2.54
N ALA A 432 14.62 -14.50 -2.95
CA ALA A 432 15.91 -14.70 -3.58
C ALA A 432 16.94 -15.33 -2.63
N SER A 433 16.92 -14.96 -1.35
CA SER A 433 17.76 -15.57 -0.31
C SER A 433 17.45 -17.05 -0.06
N GLN A 434 16.24 -17.51 -0.43
CA GLN A 434 15.91 -18.96 -0.43
C GLN A 434 16.34 -19.68 -1.73
N GLY A 435 17.05 -19.01 -2.63
CA GLY A 435 17.62 -19.60 -3.84
C GLY A 435 16.75 -19.50 -5.10
N TYR A 436 15.70 -18.69 -5.09
CA TYR A 436 14.82 -18.47 -6.26
C TYR A 436 15.23 -17.21 -7.02
N ILE A 437 15.16 -17.24 -8.35
CA ILE A 437 15.08 -16.03 -9.15
C ILE A 437 13.62 -15.55 -9.09
N VAL A 438 13.41 -14.24 -8.86
CA VAL A 438 12.06 -13.64 -8.89
C VAL A 438 11.94 -12.76 -10.11
N VAL A 439 10.90 -12.99 -10.92
CA VAL A 439 10.54 -12.20 -12.10
C VAL A 439 9.29 -11.42 -11.76
N ALA A 440 9.42 -10.10 -11.62
CA ALA A 440 8.37 -9.20 -11.15
C ALA A 440 8.06 -8.14 -12.22
N PRO A 441 7.12 -8.43 -13.16
CA PRO A 441 6.81 -7.54 -14.27
C PRO A 441 5.88 -6.39 -13.86
N ASN A 442 6.21 -5.17 -14.30
CA ASN A 442 5.32 -4.02 -14.30
C ASN A 442 4.36 -4.10 -15.50
N ARG A 443 3.49 -5.12 -15.46
CA ARG A 443 2.48 -5.37 -16.49
C ARG A 443 1.45 -4.24 -16.55
N ARG A 444 0.55 -4.24 -17.52
CA ARG A 444 -0.55 -3.27 -17.59
C ARG A 444 -1.37 -3.21 -16.30
N GLY A 445 -1.81 -2.01 -15.95
CA GLY A 445 -2.43 -1.68 -14.67
C GLY A 445 -1.46 -1.12 -13.63
N MET A 446 -0.15 -1.04 -13.92
CA MET A 446 0.84 -0.49 -12.99
C MET A 446 1.00 1.01 -13.16
N HIS A 447 0.97 1.77 -12.07
CA HIS A 447 1.32 3.20 -12.06
C HIS A 447 2.80 3.43 -12.43
N GLY A 448 3.11 4.64 -12.92
CA GLY A 448 4.47 5.04 -13.23
C GLY A 448 4.94 4.71 -14.64
N HIS A 449 4.06 4.19 -15.49
CA HIS A 449 4.31 3.90 -16.91
C HIS A 449 3.32 4.62 -17.84
N GLY A 450 2.73 5.72 -17.35
CA GLY A 450 1.69 6.50 -18.00
C GLY A 450 0.27 6.09 -17.58
N VAL A 451 -0.66 7.03 -17.67
CA VAL A 451 -2.08 6.84 -17.28
C VAL A 451 -2.73 5.77 -18.15
N ALA A 452 -2.47 5.79 -19.45
CA ALA A 452 -3.01 4.79 -20.37
C ALA A 452 -2.54 3.35 -20.04
N TRP A 453 -1.31 3.16 -19.56
CA TRP A 453 -0.81 1.85 -19.14
C TRP A 453 -1.55 1.35 -17.89
N ASN A 454 -1.83 2.24 -16.95
CA ASN A 454 -2.63 1.93 -15.76
C ASN A 454 -4.06 1.50 -16.11
N GLU A 455 -4.72 2.22 -17.00
CA GLU A 455 -6.14 1.99 -17.34
C GLU A 455 -6.38 0.72 -18.15
N GLN A 456 -5.41 0.25 -18.92
CA GLN A 456 -5.58 -0.87 -19.86
C GLN A 456 -5.93 -2.22 -19.21
N ILE A 457 -5.82 -2.35 -17.89
CA ILE A 457 -6.23 -3.57 -17.18
C ILE A 457 -7.73 -3.62 -16.90
N SER A 458 -8.37 -2.45 -16.72
CA SER A 458 -9.81 -2.38 -16.45
C SER A 458 -10.61 -3.01 -17.59
N LYS A 459 -11.51 -3.93 -17.25
CA LYS A 459 -12.34 -4.71 -18.18
C LYS A 459 -11.56 -5.71 -19.07
N ASP A 460 -10.27 -5.96 -18.74
CA ASP A 460 -9.42 -6.89 -19.50
C ASP A 460 -8.52 -7.76 -18.58
N TRP A 461 -9.02 -8.14 -17.43
CA TRP A 461 -8.27 -8.85 -16.39
C TRP A 461 -7.58 -10.13 -16.86
N GLY A 462 -8.22 -10.92 -17.72
CA GLY A 462 -7.69 -12.16 -18.28
C GLY A 462 -7.10 -12.02 -19.69
N GLY A 463 -7.05 -10.80 -20.25
CA GLY A 463 -6.61 -10.53 -21.61
C GLY A 463 -5.12 -10.27 -21.75
N GLN A 464 -4.77 -9.06 -22.24
CA GLN A 464 -3.38 -8.70 -22.52
C GLN A 464 -2.47 -8.77 -21.28
N VAL A 465 -3.00 -8.52 -20.10
CA VAL A 465 -2.26 -8.63 -18.83
C VAL A 465 -1.69 -10.02 -18.60
N MET A 466 -2.42 -11.07 -18.95
CA MET A 466 -1.91 -12.46 -18.86
C MET A 466 -0.79 -12.71 -19.87
N GLN A 467 -0.87 -12.12 -21.06
CA GLN A 467 0.20 -12.17 -22.05
C GLN A 467 1.44 -11.41 -21.58
N ASP A 468 1.28 -10.31 -20.87
CA ASP A 468 2.39 -9.57 -20.26
C ASP A 468 3.14 -10.44 -19.24
N TYR A 469 2.44 -11.14 -18.34
CA TYR A 469 3.03 -12.10 -17.41
C TYR A 469 3.79 -13.22 -18.13
N LEU A 470 3.17 -13.84 -19.13
CA LEU A 470 3.79 -14.91 -19.90
C LEU A 470 5.00 -14.42 -20.70
N SER A 471 4.94 -13.22 -21.28
CA SER A 471 6.05 -12.60 -21.98
C SER A 471 7.25 -12.37 -21.05
N ALA A 472 7.00 -11.93 -19.83
CA ALA A 472 8.07 -11.69 -18.84
C ALA A 472 8.80 -12.98 -18.46
N ILE A 473 8.07 -14.03 -18.08
CA ILE A 473 8.70 -15.29 -17.66
C ILE A 473 9.35 -16.00 -18.84
N ASP A 474 8.76 -15.96 -20.04
CA ASP A 474 9.33 -16.56 -21.24
C ASP A 474 10.62 -15.87 -21.69
N ASP A 475 10.68 -14.53 -21.55
CA ASP A 475 11.90 -13.79 -21.87
C ASP A 475 13.05 -14.12 -20.92
N VAL A 476 12.80 -14.08 -19.61
CA VAL A 476 13.81 -14.42 -18.60
C VAL A 476 14.21 -15.89 -18.68
N SER A 477 13.30 -16.78 -19.08
CA SER A 477 13.58 -18.21 -19.25
C SER A 477 14.52 -18.53 -20.43
N LYS A 478 14.89 -17.55 -21.26
CA LYS A 478 15.94 -17.75 -22.31
C LYS A 478 17.33 -17.83 -21.72
N GLU A 479 17.53 -17.30 -20.52
CA GLU A 479 18.81 -17.28 -19.83
C GLU A 479 19.26 -18.70 -19.43
N ALA A 480 20.54 -18.98 -19.62
CA ALA A 480 21.11 -20.30 -19.33
C ALA A 480 21.02 -20.71 -17.86
N TYR A 481 20.98 -19.72 -16.96
CA TYR A 481 20.89 -19.92 -15.52
C TYR A 481 19.46 -20.18 -15.03
N VAL A 482 18.44 -20.08 -15.87
CA VAL A 482 17.06 -20.41 -15.50
C VAL A 482 16.79 -21.90 -15.71
N ASP A 483 16.29 -22.56 -14.66
CA ASP A 483 15.82 -23.94 -14.78
C ASP A 483 14.37 -23.97 -15.27
N LYS A 484 14.18 -24.16 -16.55
CA LYS A 484 12.84 -24.23 -17.19
C LYS A 484 11.97 -25.36 -16.67
N ALA A 485 12.57 -26.39 -16.05
CA ALA A 485 11.81 -27.49 -15.44
C ALA A 485 11.31 -27.13 -14.04
N ARG A 486 11.74 -26.00 -13.46
CA ARG A 486 11.37 -25.54 -12.12
C ARG A 486 10.89 -24.08 -12.13
N LEU A 487 9.80 -23.83 -12.87
CA LEU A 487 9.10 -22.54 -12.89
C LEU A 487 7.86 -22.58 -11.99
N GLY A 488 7.67 -21.57 -11.17
CA GLY A 488 6.46 -21.37 -10.35
C GLY A 488 5.81 -20.02 -10.62
N ALA A 489 4.51 -19.88 -10.33
CA ALA A 489 3.82 -18.60 -10.32
C ALA A 489 3.14 -18.37 -8.97
N ILE A 490 3.32 -17.16 -8.43
CA ILE A 490 2.90 -16.79 -7.08
C ILE A 490 2.24 -15.40 -7.09
N GLY A 491 1.27 -15.17 -6.24
CA GLY A 491 0.63 -13.86 -6.14
C GLY A 491 -0.47 -13.78 -5.10
N ALA A 492 -0.90 -12.55 -4.80
CA ALA A 492 -1.95 -12.27 -3.85
C ALA A 492 -3.02 -11.36 -4.45
N SER A 493 -4.28 -11.45 -3.96
CA SER A 493 -5.39 -10.61 -4.38
C SER A 493 -5.65 -10.76 -5.90
N TYR A 494 -5.62 -9.69 -6.67
CA TYR A 494 -5.59 -9.78 -8.12
C TYR A 494 -4.43 -10.67 -8.63
N GLY A 495 -3.27 -10.64 -7.95
CA GLY A 495 -2.16 -11.55 -8.27
C GLY A 495 -2.51 -13.02 -8.00
N GLY A 496 -3.30 -13.29 -6.97
CA GLY A 496 -3.87 -14.62 -6.68
C GLY A 496 -4.91 -15.05 -7.73
N TYR A 497 -5.73 -14.12 -8.20
CA TYR A 497 -6.59 -14.30 -9.39
C TYR A 497 -5.74 -14.70 -10.60
N SER A 498 -4.67 -13.94 -10.86
CA SER A 498 -3.78 -14.22 -11.98
C SER A 498 -3.20 -15.63 -11.90
N VAL A 499 -2.81 -16.08 -10.71
CA VAL A 499 -2.35 -17.45 -10.46
C VAL A 499 -3.42 -18.48 -10.80
N PHE A 500 -4.67 -18.30 -10.34
CA PHE A 500 -5.79 -19.19 -10.65
C PHE A 500 -6.10 -19.22 -12.15
N TYR A 501 -6.07 -18.07 -12.80
CA TYR A 501 -6.31 -17.98 -14.25
C TYR A 501 -5.17 -18.64 -15.03
N LEU A 502 -3.92 -18.35 -14.69
CA LEU A 502 -2.73 -18.97 -15.30
C LEU A 502 -2.73 -20.49 -15.10
N ALA A 503 -3.22 -21.02 -13.98
CA ALA A 503 -3.34 -22.46 -13.77
C ALA A 503 -4.21 -23.15 -14.84
N GLY A 504 -5.13 -22.41 -15.46
CA GLY A 504 -5.98 -22.93 -16.55
C GLY A 504 -5.43 -22.73 -17.96
N ILE A 505 -4.40 -21.88 -18.15
CA ILE A 505 -3.93 -21.47 -19.49
C ILE A 505 -2.42 -21.61 -19.72
N HIS A 506 -1.63 -22.04 -18.73
CA HIS A 506 -0.15 -21.99 -18.78
C HIS A 506 0.52 -23.00 -19.70
N ASN A 507 -0.21 -23.96 -20.26
CA ASN A 507 0.31 -24.98 -21.19
C ASN A 507 1.56 -25.71 -20.64
N ASN A 508 1.47 -26.24 -19.40
CA ASN A 508 2.54 -26.96 -18.68
C ASN A 508 3.82 -26.13 -18.38
N ARG A 509 3.77 -24.79 -18.49
CA ARG A 509 4.91 -23.91 -18.23
C ARG A 509 5.35 -23.95 -16.78
N PHE A 510 4.41 -23.92 -15.82
CA PHE A 510 4.65 -23.89 -14.38
C PHE A 510 4.51 -25.27 -13.75
N LYS A 511 5.31 -25.54 -12.71
CA LYS A 511 5.29 -26.76 -11.90
C LYS A 511 4.60 -26.58 -10.56
N THR A 512 4.39 -25.36 -10.13
CA THR A 512 3.69 -25.04 -8.89
C THR A 512 3.03 -23.68 -8.95
N PHE A 513 1.99 -23.53 -8.13
CA PHE A 513 1.26 -22.29 -7.95
C PHE A 513 1.10 -21.98 -6.44
N ILE A 514 1.13 -20.68 -6.09
CA ILE A 514 0.73 -20.18 -4.77
C ILE A 514 -0.20 -18.99 -4.98
N SER A 515 -1.46 -19.12 -4.55
CA SER A 515 -2.46 -18.04 -4.58
C SER A 515 -2.84 -17.66 -3.15
N HIS A 516 -2.65 -16.40 -2.78
CA HIS A 516 -3.06 -15.85 -1.50
C HIS A 516 -4.22 -14.88 -1.71
N CYS A 517 -5.34 -15.10 -1.01
CA CYS A 517 -6.55 -14.27 -1.12
C CYS A 517 -6.92 -13.97 -2.59
N GLY A 518 -6.79 -14.96 -3.46
CA GLY A 518 -7.04 -14.82 -4.90
C GLY A 518 -8.52 -14.87 -5.25
N VAL A 519 -8.94 -14.06 -6.21
CA VAL A 519 -10.30 -14.14 -6.75
C VAL A 519 -10.39 -15.34 -7.70
N PHE A 520 -11.29 -16.27 -7.44
CA PHE A 520 -11.46 -17.51 -8.20
C PHE A 520 -12.73 -17.53 -9.03
N ASN A 521 -13.84 -17.07 -8.45
CA ASN A 521 -15.16 -17.03 -9.08
C ASN A 521 -15.67 -15.60 -9.08
N LEU A 522 -15.65 -14.94 -10.22
CA LEU A 522 -16.03 -13.53 -10.35
C LEU A 522 -17.49 -13.27 -9.98
N GLU A 523 -18.41 -14.23 -10.22
CA GLU A 523 -19.83 -14.07 -9.88
C GLU A 523 -20.02 -14.09 -8.34
N SER A 524 -19.45 -15.09 -7.65
CA SER A 524 -19.53 -15.16 -6.20
C SER A 524 -18.74 -14.03 -5.53
N MET A 525 -17.63 -13.59 -6.12
CA MET A 525 -16.88 -12.40 -5.68
C MET A 525 -17.77 -11.17 -5.72
N TYR A 526 -18.43 -10.90 -6.85
CA TYR A 526 -19.32 -9.76 -7.00
C TYR A 526 -20.43 -9.73 -5.94
N GLY A 527 -20.99 -10.91 -5.62
CA GLY A 527 -22.08 -11.05 -4.65
C GLY A 527 -21.66 -10.99 -3.19
N THR A 528 -20.35 -11.04 -2.89
CA THR A 528 -19.85 -11.20 -1.52
C THR A 528 -18.73 -10.26 -1.10
N THR A 529 -18.13 -9.51 -2.00
CA THR A 529 -17.13 -8.48 -1.66
C THR A 529 -17.75 -7.27 -0.97
N GLU A 530 -16.98 -6.58 -0.17
CA GLU A 530 -17.37 -5.27 0.37
C GLU A 530 -17.15 -4.13 -0.63
N GLU A 531 -16.37 -4.35 -1.71
CA GLU A 531 -16.00 -3.37 -2.73
C GLU A 531 -16.79 -3.54 -4.04
N VAL A 532 -18.08 -3.25 -4.01
CA VAL A 532 -18.93 -3.39 -5.22
C VAL A 532 -18.53 -2.38 -6.31
N PHE A 533 -18.13 -1.15 -5.95
CA PHE A 533 -17.67 -0.13 -6.90
C PHE A 533 -16.50 -0.62 -7.74
N PHE A 534 -15.53 -1.30 -7.12
CA PHE A 534 -14.37 -1.87 -7.77
C PHE A 534 -14.76 -2.90 -8.85
N ASN A 535 -15.65 -3.84 -8.48
CA ASN A 535 -16.13 -4.85 -9.43
C ASN A 535 -16.93 -4.21 -10.57
N ASN A 536 -17.75 -3.20 -10.29
CA ASN A 536 -18.49 -2.49 -11.34
C ASN A 536 -17.54 -1.85 -12.36
N TRP A 537 -16.48 -1.21 -11.88
CA TRP A 537 -15.51 -0.56 -12.77
C TRP A 537 -14.70 -1.60 -13.56
N ASP A 538 -14.05 -2.52 -12.86
CA ASP A 538 -13.07 -3.42 -13.46
C ASP A 538 -13.69 -4.60 -14.22
N HIS A 539 -14.91 -5.02 -13.87
CA HIS A 539 -15.64 -6.04 -14.62
C HIS A 539 -16.58 -5.45 -15.67
N GLY A 540 -16.82 -4.15 -15.64
CA GLY A 540 -17.69 -3.45 -16.58
C GLY A 540 -19.17 -3.49 -16.24
N GLY A 541 -19.53 -3.94 -15.02
CA GLY A 541 -20.91 -4.02 -14.52
C GLY A 541 -21.23 -5.36 -13.86
N PRO A 542 -22.46 -5.53 -13.35
CA PRO A 542 -22.89 -6.74 -12.68
C PRO A 542 -23.09 -7.93 -13.63
N TYR A 543 -22.90 -9.14 -13.13
CA TYR A 543 -22.98 -10.38 -13.91
C TYR A 543 -24.39 -10.70 -14.42
N TRP A 544 -25.42 -10.12 -13.81
CA TRP A 544 -26.83 -10.33 -14.22
C TRP A 544 -27.29 -9.40 -15.36
N GLU A 545 -26.53 -8.39 -15.74
CA GLU A 545 -26.79 -7.54 -16.91
C GLU A 545 -26.45 -8.30 -18.21
N LYS A 546 -27.37 -9.12 -18.68
CA LYS A 546 -27.12 -10.02 -19.82
C LYS A 546 -26.90 -9.30 -21.15
N ASP A 547 -27.42 -8.10 -21.30
CA ASP A 547 -27.22 -7.21 -22.46
C ASP A 547 -25.93 -6.38 -22.40
N ASN A 548 -25.23 -6.39 -21.27
CA ASN A 548 -23.94 -5.70 -21.10
C ASN A 548 -22.79 -6.58 -21.63
N ALA A 549 -22.42 -6.40 -22.89
CA ALA A 549 -21.39 -7.21 -23.54
C ALA A 549 -20.03 -7.17 -22.84
N VAL A 550 -19.67 -6.04 -22.20
CA VAL A 550 -18.40 -5.89 -21.47
C VAL A 550 -18.38 -6.75 -20.22
N ALA A 551 -19.43 -6.66 -19.41
CA ALA A 551 -19.57 -7.49 -18.20
C ALA A 551 -19.64 -8.98 -18.59
N GLN A 552 -20.46 -9.35 -19.57
CA GLN A 552 -20.59 -10.75 -20.02
C GLN A 552 -19.27 -11.32 -20.54
N LYS A 553 -18.44 -10.54 -21.24
CA LYS A 553 -17.07 -10.96 -21.62
C LYS A 553 -16.24 -11.28 -20.37
N THR A 554 -16.24 -10.43 -19.38
CA THR A 554 -15.48 -10.63 -18.15
C THR A 554 -15.90 -11.91 -17.44
N PHE A 555 -17.18 -12.10 -17.17
CA PHE A 555 -17.69 -13.27 -16.44
C PHE A 555 -17.57 -14.58 -17.23
N SER A 556 -17.59 -14.55 -18.55
CA SER A 556 -17.47 -15.76 -19.39
C SER A 556 -16.02 -16.11 -19.75
N GLN A 557 -15.17 -15.12 -20.08
CA GLN A 557 -13.83 -15.34 -20.63
C GLN A 557 -12.71 -15.17 -19.60
N PHE A 558 -12.93 -14.34 -18.57
CA PHE A 558 -11.88 -14.00 -17.60
C PHE A 558 -12.12 -14.62 -16.22
N ASN A 559 -13.14 -15.43 -16.05
CA ASN A 559 -13.49 -16.07 -14.79
C ASN A 559 -12.68 -17.37 -14.61
N PRO A 560 -11.74 -17.47 -13.63
CA PRO A 560 -10.87 -18.64 -13.46
C PRO A 560 -11.62 -19.96 -13.29
N ILE A 561 -12.79 -19.96 -12.64
CA ILE A 561 -13.60 -21.18 -12.43
C ILE A 561 -13.93 -21.88 -13.74
N ASN A 562 -14.09 -21.15 -14.85
CA ASN A 562 -14.40 -21.69 -16.17
C ASN A 562 -13.24 -22.52 -16.76
N PHE A 563 -12.02 -22.39 -16.23
CA PHE A 563 -10.83 -23.05 -16.73
C PHE A 563 -10.32 -24.18 -15.81
N VAL A 564 -11.05 -24.52 -14.75
CA VAL A 564 -10.70 -25.57 -13.78
C VAL A 564 -10.45 -26.91 -14.47
N ASN A 565 -11.15 -27.22 -15.55
CA ASN A 565 -10.94 -28.46 -16.30
C ASN A 565 -9.50 -28.63 -16.81
N ASN A 566 -8.78 -27.54 -17.04
CA ASN A 566 -7.40 -27.53 -17.51
C ASN A 566 -6.38 -27.60 -16.36
N TRP A 567 -6.80 -27.47 -15.11
CA TRP A 567 -5.91 -27.50 -13.97
C TRP A 567 -5.29 -28.89 -13.78
N ASN A 568 -3.98 -28.96 -13.69
CA ASN A 568 -3.21 -30.19 -13.54
C ASN A 568 -1.94 -30.02 -12.67
N THR A 569 -1.72 -28.83 -12.12
CA THR A 569 -0.47 -28.44 -11.46
C THR A 569 -0.70 -28.21 -9.97
N PRO A 570 0.22 -28.65 -9.08
CA PRO A 570 0.14 -28.43 -7.64
C PRO A 570 -0.12 -26.96 -7.27
N ILE A 571 -1.01 -26.73 -6.28
CA ILE A 571 -1.40 -25.38 -5.86
C ILE A 571 -1.54 -25.26 -4.34
N LEU A 572 -0.87 -24.24 -3.76
CA LEU A 572 -1.10 -23.77 -2.39
C LEU A 572 -2.07 -22.59 -2.42
N ILE A 573 -3.13 -22.67 -1.65
CA ILE A 573 -4.16 -21.63 -1.50
C ILE A 573 -4.08 -21.12 -0.07
N ILE A 574 -3.97 -19.80 0.09
CA ILE A 574 -3.85 -19.14 1.40
C ILE A 574 -5.00 -18.14 1.54
N GLN A 575 -5.67 -18.12 2.71
CA GLN A 575 -6.85 -17.30 2.92
C GLN A 575 -6.99 -16.81 4.36
N GLY A 576 -7.34 -15.54 4.54
CA GLY A 576 -7.78 -14.97 5.80
C GLY A 576 -9.28 -15.17 6.05
N GLY A 577 -9.66 -15.46 7.30
CA GLY A 577 -11.07 -15.67 7.67
C GLY A 577 -11.88 -14.39 7.78
N LYS A 578 -11.21 -13.27 8.02
CA LYS A 578 -11.80 -11.92 8.09
C LYS A 578 -11.55 -11.08 6.83
N ASP A 579 -11.20 -11.72 5.74
CA ASP A 579 -11.06 -11.05 4.46
C ASP A 579 -12.44 -10.84 3.85
N TYR A 580 -12.93 -9.59 3.88
CA TYR A 580 -14.21 -9.23 3.27
C TYR A 580 -14.03 -8.57 1.91
N ARG A 581 -12.78 -8.23 1.55
CA ARG A 581 -12.41 -7.75 0.22
C ARG A 581 -12.41 -8.87 -0.80
N VAL A 582 -11.66 -9.96 -0.53
CA VAL A 582 -11.71 -11.21 -1.27
C VAL A 582 -12.20 -12.30 -0.32
N PRO A 583 -13.52 -12.51 -0.23
CA PRO A 583 -14.12 -13.35 0.80
C PRO A 583 -13.66 -14.80 0.77
N ILE A 584 -13.65 -15.43 1.94
CA ILE A 584 -13.16 -16.80 2.18
C ILE A 584 -13.69 -17.83 1.17
N GLY A 585 -14.91 -17.63 0.64
CA GLY A 585 -15.52 -18.50 -0.38
C GLY A 585 -14.62 -18.70 -1.60
N GLN A 586 -13.86 -17.67 -1.99
CA GLN A 586 -12.96 -17.73 -3.14
C GLN A 586 -11.87 -18.80 -2.97
N GLY A 587 -11.22 -18.80 -1.79
CA GLY A 587 -10.22 -19.80 -1.45
C GLY A 587 -10.82 -21.20 -1.26
N GLN A 588 -12.03 -21.30 -0.69
CA GLN A 588 -12.74 -22.58 -0.46
C GLN A 588 -13.18 -23.21 -1.79
N GLU A 589 -13.79 -22.46 -2.71
CA GLU A 589 -14.19 -22.93 -4.02
C GLU A 589 -12.98 -23.45 -4.82
N ALA A 590 -11.87 -22.69 -4.84
CA ALA A 590 -10.65 -23.09 -5.53
C ALA A 590 -10.01 -24.36 -4.94
N PHE A 591 -9.93 -24.44 -3.60
CA PHE A 591 -9.36 -25.61 -2.93
C PHE A 591 -10.19 -26.86 -3.16
N GLN A 592 -11.52 -26.77 -3.02
CA GLN A 592 -12.43 -27.87 -3.26
C GLN A 592 -12.34 -28.39 -4.70
N ALA A 593 -12.28 -27.47 -5.67
CA ALA A 593 -12.11 -27.83 -7.08
C ALA A 593 -10.78 -28.58 -7.32
N ALA A 594 -9.67 -28.11 -6.76
CA ALA A 594 -8.37 -28.75 -6.89
C ALA A 594 -8.36 -30.16 -6.25
N GLN A 595 -8.93 -30.32 -5.06
CA GLN A 595 -9.02 -31.60 -4.34
C GLN A 595 -9.88 -32.62 -5.10
N LEU A 596 -11.06 -32.22 -5.58
CA LEU A 596 -11.97 -33.11 -6.32
C LEU A 596 -11.38 -33.54 -7.67
N LYS A 597 -10.48 -32.74 -8.25
CA LYS A 597 -9.71 -33.13 -9.45
C LYS A 597 -8.49 -34.00 -9.15
N GLY A 598 -8.21 -34.33 -7.90
CA GLY A 598 -7.03 -35.11 -7.49
C GLY A 598 -5.72 -34.34 -7.64
N ILE A 599 -5.76 -33.01 -7.72
CA ILE A 599 -4.57 -32.16 -7.82
C ILE A 599 -3.93 -32.02 -6.43
N LYS A 600 -2.61 -32.23 -6.33
CA LYS A 600 -1.86 -31.94 -5.10
C LYS A 600 -2.13 -30.50 -4.68
N SER A 601 -2.81 -30.29 -3.58
CA SER A 601 -3.18 -28.95 -3.09
C SER A 601 -3.15 -28.88 -1.57
N ARG A 602 -2.94 -27.65 -1.08
CA ARG A 602 -2.93 -27.32 0.35
C ARG A 602 -3.74 -26.05 0.57
N PHE A 603 -4.53 -26.01 1.64
CA PHE A 603 -5.25 -24.84 2.10
C PHE A 603 -4.65 -24.35 3.40
N LEU A 604 -4.00 -23.17 3.38
CA LEU A 604 -3.46 -22.51 4.56
C LEU A 604 -4.44 -21.42 5.00
N TYR A 605 -5.16 -21.68 6.09
CA TYR A 605 -6.23 -20.84 6.58
C TYR A 605 -5.85 -20.13 7.88
N PHE A 606 -6.06 -18.82 7.92
CA PHE A 606 -5.86 -17.97 9.09
C PHE A 606 -7.20 -17.38 9.54
N PRO A 607 -7.89 -17.95 10.54
CA PRO A 607 -9.26 -17.57 10.91
C PRO A 607 -9.39 -16.14 11.42
N ASP A 608 -8.33 -15.58 11.94
CA ASP A 608 -8.28 -14.26 12.59
C ASP A 608 -7.43 -13.20 11.87
N GLU A 609 -7.02 -13.49 10.62
CA GLU A 609 -6.38 -12.53 9.71
C GLU A 609 -7.38 -12.05 8.65
N ASN A 610 -7.11 -10.83 8.15
CA ASN A 610 -7.88 -10.22 7.07
C ASN A 610 -7.25 -10.50 5.69
N HIS A 611 -7.36 -9.56 4.75
CA HIS A 611 -6.72 -9.64 3.44
C HIS A 611 -5.18 -9.71 3.52
N TRP A 612 -4.62 -9.35 4.66
CA TRP A 612 -3.20 -9.43 4.98
C TRP A 612 -2.95 -10.35 6.17
N VAL A 613 -1.74 -10.93 6.25
CA VAL A 613 -1.27 -11.68 7.42
C VAL A 613 -0.36 -10.75 8.21
N LEU A 614 -0.86 -10.25 9.34
CA LEU A 614 -0.23 -9.16 10.10
C LEU A 614 0.37 -9.59 11.43
N LYS A 615 -0.17 -10.64 12.07
CA LYS A 615 0.33 -11.12 13.34
C LYS A 615 1.67 -11.83 13.16
N PRO A 616 2.70 -11.55 13.97
CA PRO A 616 4.05 -12.06 13.79
C PRO A 616 4.14 -13.59 13.67
N GLN A 617 3.45 -14.35 14.53
CA GLN A 617 3.47 -15.81 14.47
C GLN A 617 2.78 -16.35 13.21
N ASN A 618 1.64 -15.78 12.84
CA ASN A 618 0.94 -16.15 11.59
C ASN A 618 1.81 -15.90 10.37
N ALA A 619 2.52 -14.77 10.34
CA ALA A 619 3.41 -14.44 9.25
C ALA A 619 4.61 -15.39 9.13
N ILE A 620 5.18 -15.83 10.25
CA ILE A 620 6.23 -16.87 10.24
C ILE A 620 5.67 -18.20 9.73
N VAL A 621 4.47 -18.62 10.16
CA VAL A 621 3.80 -19.81 9.61
C VAL A 621 3.57 -19.67 8.12
N TRP A 622 3.06 -18.51 7.67
CA TRP A 622 2.86 -18.21 6.26
C TRP A 622 4.14 -18.38 5.44
N GLN A 623 5.25 -17.76 5.88
CA GLN A 623 6.54 -17.84 5.17
C GLN A 623 7.12 -19.26 5.19
N ARG A 624 7.04 -19.97 6.30
CA ARG A 624 7.52 -21.35 6.40
C ARG A 624 6.73 -22.30 5.50
N GLU A 625 5.39 -22.25 5.50
CA GLU A 625 4.56 -23.07 4.62
C GLU A 625 4.71 -22.71 3.15
N PHE A 626 4.92 -21.42 2.83
CA PHE A 626 5.22 -20.94 1.49
C PHE A 626 6.51 -21.60 0.93
N TYR A 627 7.62 -21.50 1.66
CA TYR A 627 8.88 -22.08 1.19
C TYR A 627 8.92 -23.61 1.28
N LYS A 628 8.24 -24.21 2.24
CA LYS A 628 8.05 -25.65 2.30
C LYS A 628 7.30 -26.16 1.09
N TRP A 629 6.23 -25.48 0.68
CA TRP A 629 5.47 -25.82 -0.54
C TRP A 629 6.34 -25.76 -1.78
N LEU A 630 7.11 -24.68 -1.97
CA LEU A 630 8.01 -24.54 -3.10
C LEU A 630 9.05 -25.66 -3.15
N LYS A 631 9.65 -26.02 -2.01
CA LYS A 631 10.62 -27.15 -1.92
C LYS A 631 9.99 -28.52 -2.23
N GLU A 632 8.70 -28.70 -1.96
CA GLU A 632 7.97 -29.94 -2.22
C GLU A 632 7.52 -30.08 -3.68
N THR A 633 7.51 -29.00 -4.44
CA THR A 633 6.85 -28.94 -5.75
C THR A 633 7.70 -28.39 -6.88
N LEU A 634 8.84 -27.75 -6.57
CA LEU A 634 9.89 -27.31 -7.50
C LEU A 634 11.20 -28.07 -7.26
#